data_84141905ca464ca329285da084c9eb21
#
_entry.id   84141905ca464ca329285da084c9eb21
#
_cell.length_a   1.000
_cell.length_b   1.000
_cell.length_c   1.000
_cell.angle_alpha   90.00
_cell.angle_beta   90.00
_cell.angle_gamma   90.00
#
_symmetry.space_group_name_H-M   'P 1'
#
loop_
_entity.id
_entity.type
_entity.pdbx_description
1 polymer ?
#
loop_
_entity_poly.entity_id
_entity_poly.type
_entity_poly.pdbx_seq_one_letter_code
_entity_poly.pdbx_strand_id
1 'polypeptide(L)'
;MMKNHRRERVVRDRTKNMRKLPLLLLVFLPLAASAQAPSAPAASGPPPAISIKTAGMKHLAGLLPLDWDAQAGKLYLEIQHLGPDGKSPDLLYTNSLPYGTGSNDLGLDRGQVSDGRIVRFERSGPKILLVQRNMAFRSSSADPAERLAVTQSFPESVLWGFTVAAESPDGAVLIDATDFFLHDAHGVSDTLANLKQGAYKIDASRSAIALDDTKAFPKNTEVEAELTFTTDAPTPGNFVHDVTPDAHAMTLRERTSFIELPPPSFTPRRFVPRAGYFPSSYRDYTTPLGDPLDQLFILRHRLIKKDPNCVNACEAVAPIQYYVDRGAPEPIRSALLEGARWWDQAFQAAGWAKGTFRVDILPAGADPMDVRYNIIQWVHRYTRGWSYGEAVADPRTGEIIKGNVTLGSLRGRQDYMIAEALTAPYMDASAGQPHEEGHHPGEDPALQMVLARIRQLAAHETGHTLGLAHNFAASSVSQSDSVMDYPHPNIVLDANGHIDLSHAYTVNIGAWDKVAIDYGYREFPQHTSADAEQVALSNILSNADGAGQVFITDEDARPFGSAHPHAHLWDNGPDPAAELDRVLAVRTAALNNFGEAAIRPGTPMAQLEQMLVPLYLFHRYQTEATIKEIGGLDYRYNLRGDGLPDPSIVDPAEQRKALTAVLKTLAPQTLTLPESILALLPPVPPGYPRTRESFPSHTGLTFDPIAAAESAADLTLTVLLDPARASRLIEYHMRVPASPSLRGVLEAVSSTVAERPEAGHSMSSEVERAVEFRAVEAMLALAVNPAASSQARAIVRWHINDILRQLTTTPAPQDTAEAIHRAALIDRINEFERAPEKFVPAPPVEAPPGMPIGDDEDF
;
A
#
# COMPACT_ATOMS: atom_id res chain seq x y z
N MET A 1 10.75 -11.77 -1.94
CA MET A 1 11.83 -12.55 -1.27
C MET A 1 11.57 -12.56 0.23
N MET A 2 11.24 -13.72 0.74
CA MET A 2 10.85 -13.91 2.14
C MET A 2 12.01 -13.55 3.09
N LYS A 3 11.80 -12.60 3.97
CA LYS A 3 12.69 -12.31 5.09
C LYS A 3 12.55 -13.39 6.17
N ASN A 4 13.50 -14.32 6.22
CA ASN A 4 13.73 -15.16 7.40
C ASN A 4 14.39 -14.32 8.49
N HIS A 5 13.64 -13.69 9.36
CA HIS A 5 14.16 -13.20 10.63
C HIS A 5 14.22 -14.34 11.64
N ARG A 6 15.40 -14.92 11.81
CA ARG A 6 15.75 -15.72 12.98
C ARG A 6 15.62 -14.85 14.23
N ARG A 7 14.61 -15.11 15.02
CA ARG A 7 14.60 -14.70 16.43
C ARG A 7 15.55 -15.61 17.20
N GLU A 8 16.73 -15.14 17.48
CA GLU A 8 17.59 -15.74 18.51
C GLU A 8 16.95 -15.51 19.88
N ARG A 9 16.48 -16.59 20.49
CA ARG A 9 16.11 -16.60 21.90
C ARG A 9 17.39 -16.50 22.73
N VAL A 10 17.61 -15.36 23.37
CA VAL A 10 18.57 -15.24 24.46
C VAL A 10 17.99 -15.92 25.69
N VAL A 11 18.49 -17.11 25.97
CA VAL A 11 18.26 -17.82 27.24
C VAL A 11 19.12 -17.11 28.31
N ARG A 12 18.50 -16.32 29.16
CA ARG A 12 19.15 -15.81 30.37
C ARG A 12 18.97 -16.84 31.50
N ASP A 13 20.05 -17.49 31.78
CA ASP A 13 20.27 -18.32 32.98
C ASP A 13 20.11 -17.44 34.24
N ARG A 14 19.16 -17.77 35.10
CA ARG A 14 19.04 -17.23 36.47
C ARG A 14 19.06 -18.38 37.45
N THR A 15 20.27 -18.78 37.84
CA THR A 15 20.44 -19.56 39.04
C THR A 15 20.76 -18.64 40.24
N LYS A 16 20.18 -19.05 41.39
CA LYS A 16 20.46 -18.70 42.78
C LYS A 16 19.67 -17.55 43.40
N ASN A 17 18.64 -17.96 44.18
CA ASN A 17 18.67 -17.77 45.62
C ASN A 17 17.49 -18.52 46.26
N MET A 18 17.82 -19.67 46.85
CA MET A 18 16.91 -20.36 47.77
C MET A 18 16.96 -19.69 49.15
N ARG A 19 15.84 -19.18 49.62
CA ARG A 19 15.60 -18.98 51.06
C ARG A 19 14.47 -19.89 51.49
N LYS A 20 14.81 -20.72 52.48
CA LYS A 20 13.94 -21.69 53.15
C LYS A 20 12.85 -20.96 53.96
N LEU A 21 11.60 -21.39 53.84
CA LEU A 21 10.56 -21.18 54.82
C LEU A 21 9.78 -22.50 55.00
N PRO A 22 9.24 -22.77 56.20
CA PRO A 22 8.92 -24.13 56.64
C PRO A 22 7.55 -24.61 56.17
N LEU A 23 7.48 -25.92 56.04
CA LEU A 23 6.32 -26.73 55.70
C LEU A 23 5.26 -26.65 56.80
N LEU A 24 4.08 -26.13 56.53
CA LEU A 24 2.86 -26.35 57.31
C LEU A 24 1.98 -27.36 56.57
N LEU A 25 1.89 -28.55 57.09
CA LEU A 25 1.01 -29.60 56.58
C LEU A 25 -0.44 -29.29 56.99
N LEU A 26 -1.29 -28.91 56.06
CA LEU A 26 -2.74 -28.88 56.17
C LEU A 26 -3.29 -30.03 55.35
N VAL A 27 -3.80 -31.03 56.06
CA VAL A 27 -4.52 -32.16 55.47
C VAL A 27 -5.90 -31.69 55.05
N PHE A 28 -6.13 -31.60 53.72
CA PHE A 28 -7.48 -31.50 53.19
C PHE A 28 -7.90 -32.85 52.62
N LEU A 29 -8.92 -33.42 53.18
CA LEU A 29 -9.67 -34.51 52.56
C LEU A 29 -10.34 -34.03 51.27
N PRO A 30 -10.28 -34.78 50.18
CA PRO A 30 -11.07 -34.45 49.00
C PRO A 30 -12.51 -34.95 49.18
N LEU A 31 -13.48 -34.03 49.28
CA LEU A 31 -14.85 -34.34 48.88
C LEU A 31 -14.88 -34.47 47.37
N ALA A 32 -15.00 -35.67 46.86
CA ALA A 32 -15.27 -35.94 45.46
C ALA A 32 -16.74 -35.55 45.17
N ALA A 33 -16.95 -34.32 44.68
CA ALA A 33 -18.16 -33.98 43.94
C ALA A 33 -17.92 -34.36 42.47
N SER A 34 -18.41 -35.50 42.05
CA SER A 34 -18.50 -35.88 40.64
C SER A 34 -19.54 -34.97 39.97
N ALA A 35 -19.07 -33.87 39.39
CA ALA A 35 -19.82 -33.18 38.37
C ALA A 35 -19.78 -34.02 37.10
N GLN A 36 -20.79 -34.82 36.87
CA GLN A 36 -21.08 -35.42 35.58
C GLN A 36 -21.38 -34.26 34.59
N ALA A 37 -20.48 -34.03 33.64
CA ALA A 37 -20.82 -33.29 32.47
C ALA A 37 -22.02 -33.98 31.77
N PRO A 38 -23.04 -33.22 31.30
CA PRO A 38 -24.11 -33.84 30.56
C PRO A 38 -23.51 -34.44 29.28
N SER A 39 -23.49 -35.75 29.20
CA SER A 39 -23.22 -36.47 27.97
C SER A 39 -24.36 -36.14 27.02
N ALA A 40 -24.05 -35.41 25.92
CA ALA A 40 -24.94 -35.35 24.80
C ALA A 40 -25.30 -36.78 24.36
N PRO A 41 -26.57 -37.10 24.13
CA PRO A 41 -26.95 -38.42 23.66
C PRO A 41 -26.30 -38.68 22.34
N ALA A 42 -25.43 -39.67 22.24
CA ALA A 42 -24.95 -40.19 21.00
C ALA A 42 -26.17 -40.64 20.18
N ALA A 43 -26.44 -39.99 19.07
CA ALA A 43 -27.44 -40.42 18.11
C ALA A 43 -26.98 -41.79 17.57
N SER A 44 -27.57 -42.84 18.06
CA SER A 44 -27.26 -44.23 17.67
C SER A 44 -28.09 -44.63 16.46
N GLY A 45 -27.79 -44.08 15.33
CA GLY A 45 -28.38 -44.42 14.02
C GLY A 45 -27.63 -43.72 12.88
N PRO A 46 -27.78 -44.23 11.64
CA PRO A 46 -27.24 -43.55 10.48
C PRO A 46 -27.86 -42.16 10.35
N PRO A 47 -27.12 -41.16 9.78
CA PRO A 47 -27.66 -39.83 9.52
C PRO A 47 -28.96 -39.91 8.69
N PRO A 48 -29.95 -39.00 8.92
CA PRO A 48 -31.17 -38.96 8.08
C PRO A 48 -30.85 -38.61 6.64
N ALA A 49 -31.76 -38.88 5.71
CA ALA A 49 -31.62 -38.42 4.33
C ALA A 49 -31.64 -36.87 4.28
N ILE A 50 -30.86 -36.28 3.39
CA ILE A 50 -30.78 -34.81 3.21
C ILE A 50 -32.17 -34.23 2.98
N SER A 51 -32.97 -34.84 2.09
CA SER A 51 -34.33 -34.39 1.80
C SER A 51 -35.30 -34.39 3.01
N ILE A 52 -35.04 -35.26 3.99
CA ILE A 52 -35.80 -35.27 5.24
C ILE A 52 -35.31 -34.16 6.17
N LYS A 53 -34.01 -33.97 6.27
CA LYS A 53 -33.39 -32.97 7.14
C LYS A 53 -33.71 -31.56 6.70
N THR A 54 -33.71 -31.29 5.38
CA THR A 54 -33.90 -29.95 4.81
C THR A 54 -35.36 -29.65 4.47
N ALA A 55 -36.29 -30.55 4.80
CA ALA A 55 -37.70 -30.36 4.53
C ALA A 55 -38.24 -29.06 5.19
N GLY A 56 -38.73 -28.11 4.38
CA GLY A 56 -39.22 -26.82 4.83
C GLY A 56 -38.14 -25.74 5.04
N MET A 57 -36.87 -26.01 4.80
CA MET A 57 -35.81 -25.01 4.80
C MET A 57 -35.79 -24.21 3.50
N LYS A 58 -35.25 -22.99 3.53
CA LYS A 58 -34.97 -22.20 2.33
C LYS A 58 -33.71 -22.77 1.64
N HIS A 59 -33.88 -23.27 0.44
CA HIS A 59 -32.78 -23.85 -0.36
C HIS A 59 -32.20 -22.79 -1.31
N LEU A 60 -30.86 -22.68 -1.36
CA LEU A 60 -30.08 -21.87 -2.30
C LEU A 60 -29.22 -22.79 -3.16
N ALA A 61 -29.61 -22.95 -4.44
CA ALA A 61 -28.91 -23.81 -5.38
C ALA A 61 -27.68 -23.12 -5.99
N GLY A 62 -26.55 -23.81 -6.10
CA GLY A 62 -25.30 -23.28 -6.69
C GLY A 62 -24.14 -24.25 -6.58
N LEU A 63 -22.89 -23.74 -6.60
CA LEU A 63 -21.67 -24.55 -6.54
C LEU A 63 -21.65 -25.49 -5.31
N LEU A 64 -21.85 -24.94 -4.13
CA LEU A 64 -22.13 -25.66 -2.90
C LEU A 64 -23.53 -25.21 -2.44
N PRO A 65 -24.57 -26.05 -2.54
CA PRO A 65 -25.92 -25.69 -2.11
C PRO A 65 -25.99 -25.41 -0.62
N LEU A 66 -26.86 -24.45 -0.27
CA LEU A 66 -27.09 -24.04 1.11
C LEU A 66 -28.56 -24.26 1.50
N ASP A 67 -28.79 -24.70 2.70
CA ASP A 67 -30.13 -24.85 3.29
C ASP A 67 -30.24 -24.09 4.61
N TRP A 68 -31.16 -23.13 4.67
CA TRP A 68 -31.38 -22.28 5.83
C TRP A 68 -32.57 -22.74 6.67
N ASP A 69 -32.31 -23.12 7.92
CA ASP A 69 -33.31 -23.41 8.94
C ASP A 69 -33.64 -22.14 9.73
N ALA A 70 -34.73 -21.47 9.32
CA ALA A 70 -35.15 -20.21 9.95
C ALA A 70 -35.61 -20.36 11.43
N GLN A 71 -36.03 -21.56 11.84
CA GLN A 71 -36.45 -21.80 13.23
C GLN A 71 -35.27 -22.00 14.17
N ALA A 72 -34.24 -22.70 13.68
CA ALA A 72 -33.03 -22.98 14.47
C ALA A 72 -31.96 -21.89 14.29
N GLY A 73 -32.10 -20.98 13.28
CA GLY A 73 -31.06 -20.03 12.91
C GLY A 73 -29.79 -20.71 12.39
N LYS A 74 -29.95 -21.82 11.66
CA LYS A 74 -28.83 -22.63 11.18
C LYS A 74 -28.68 -22.66 9.69
N LEU A 75 -27.43 -22.55 9.23
CA LEU A 75 -27.06 -22.67 7.83
C LEU A 75 -26.32 -24.00 7.60
N TYR A 76 -26.92 -24.83 6.75
CA TYR A 76 -26.34 -26.10 6.31
C TYR A 76 -25.70 -25.94 4.96
N LEU A 77 -24.55 -26.61 4.75
CA LEU A 77 -23.82 -26.69 3.48
C LEU A 77 -23.88 -28.12 2.96
N GLU A 78 -24.24 -28.28 1.67
CA GLU A 78 -24.23 -29.57 1.01
C GLU A 78 -22.94 -29.77 0.21
N ILE A 79 -22.23 -30.85 0.49
CA ILE A 79 -21.06 -31.31 -0.25
C ILE A 79 -21.54 -32.42 -1.19
N GLN A 80 -21.75 -32.06 -2.46
CA GLN A 80 -22.40 -32.96 -3.43
C GLN A 80 -21.57 -34.17 -3.84
N HIS A 81 -20.24 -34.03 -3.83
CA HIS A 81 -19.35 -35.08 -4.33
C HIS A 81 -18.15 -35.29 -3.39
N LEU A 82 -18.14 -36.44 -2.74
CA LEU A 82 -16.92 -37.00 -2.15
C LEU A 82 -16.46 -38.17 -3.03
N GLY A 83 -15.18 -38.16 -3.40
CA GLY A 83 -14.58 -39.27 -4.14
C GLY A 83 -14.53 -40.59 -3.32
N PRO A 84 -14.12 -41.69 -3.94
CA PRO A 84 -13.96 -42.97 -3.23
C PRO A 84 -12.96 -42.92 -2.07
N ASP A 85 -12.05 -41.95 -2.09
CA ASP A 85 -11.09 -41.63 -1.02
C ASP A 85 -11.66 -40.72 0.08
N GLY A 86 -12.95 -40.38 -0.02
CA GLY A 86 -13.62 -39.49 0.93
C GLY A 86 -13.29 -38.03 0.80
N LYS A 87 -12.72 -37.57 -0.32
CA LYS A 87 -12.32 -36.17 -0.56
C LYS A 87 -13.17 -35.52 -1.62
N SER A 88 -13.48 -34.23 -1.43
CA SER A 88 -14.10 -33.39 -2.47
C SER A 88 -13.06 -32.99 -3.52
N PRO A 89 -13.49 -32.47 -4.68
CA PRO A 89 -12.62 -31.65 -5.51
C PRO A 89 -12.02 -30.49 -4.72
N ASP A 90 -10.83 -30.04 -5.13
CA ASP A 90 -10.21 -28.81 -4.59
C ASP A 90 -11.06 -27.59 -4.98
N LEU A 91 -11.17 -26.63 -4.08
CA LEU A 91 -11.84 -25.35 -4.24
C LEU A 91 -10.87 -24.22 -3.89
N LEU A 92 -11.08 -23.04 -4.47
CA LEU A 92 -10.45 -21.83 -3.97
C LEU A 92 -11.31 -21.27 -2.85
N TYR A 93 -10.68 -20.90 -1.75
CA TYR A 93 -11.30 -20.33 -0.56
C TYR A 93 -10.69 -18.96 -0.29
N THR A 94 -11.52 -17.93 -0.08
CA THR A 94 -11.10 -16.58 0.27
C THR A 94 -12.12 -15.94 1.20
N ASN A 95 -11.70 -14.88 1.91
CA ASN A 95 -12.56 -14.06 2.76
C ASN A 95 -12.50 -12.62 2.29
N SER A 96 -13.55 -11.86 2.52
CA SER A 96 -13.61 -10.45 2.18
C SER A 96 -14.46 -9.66 3.16
N LEU A 97 -14.33 -8.32 3.14
CA LEU A 97 -15.10 -7.39 3.94
C LEU A 97 -16.10 -6.62 3.04
N PRO A 98 -17.32 -7.09 2.80
CA PRO A 98 -18.34 -6.33 2.06
C PRO A 98 -18.76 -5.06 2.80
N TYR A 99 -18.69 -5.05 4.13
CA TYR A 99 -18.87 -3.89 5.00
C TYR A 99 -17.68 -3.79 5.94
N GLY A 100 -16.81 -2.81 5.70
CA GLY A 100 -15.62 -2.53 6.48
C GLY A 100 -15.81 -1.36 7.45
N THR A 101 -14.69 -0.91 8.01
CA THR A 101 -14.66 0.18 9.00
C THR A 101 -14.71 1.58 8.40
N GLY A 102 -14.52 1.73 7.10
CA GLY A 102 -14.38 3.05 6.47
C GLY A 102 -13.09 3.78 6.87
N SER A 103 -12.03 3.04 7.18
CA SER A 103 -10.72 3.58 7.55
C SER A 103 -9.59 2.68 7.05
N ASN A 104 -8.69 3.24 6.23
CA ASN A 104 -7.44 2.56 5.88
C ASN A 104 -6.51 2.39 7.09
N ASP A 105 -6.58 3.29 8.08
CA ASP A 105 -5.74 3.21 9.28
C ASP A 105 -5.98 1.93 10.09
N LEU A 106 -7.13 1.29 9.89
CA LEU A 106 -7.47 0.01 10.50
C LEU A 106 -7.13 -1.19 9.61
N GLY A 107 -6.81 -0.99 8.32
CA GLY A 107 -6.60 -2.10 7.39
C GLY A 107 -7.82 -3.02 7.26
N LEU A 108 -9.03 -2.54 7.51
CA LEU A 108 -10.29 -3.29 7.53
C LEU A 108 -11.33 -2.56 6.68
N ASP A 109 -11.00 -2.33 5.44
CA ASP A 109 -11.79 -1.49 4.55
C ASP A 109 -12.84 -2.29 3.76
N ARG A 110 -13.90 -1.60 3.31
CA ARG A 110 -14.88 -2.20 2.41
C ARG A 110 -14.20 -2.61 1.10
N GLY A 111 -14.40 -3.85 0.69
CA GLY A 111 -13.89 -4.39 -0.57
C GLY A 111 -12.58 -5.17 -0.44
N GLN A 112 -11.95 -5.16 0.73
CA GLN A 112 -10.74 -5.93 0.99
C GLN A 112 -10.99 -7.43 0.84
N VAL A 113 -10.06 -8.13 0.18
CA VAL A 113 -10.13 -9.57 -0.08
C VAL A 113 -8.85 -10.23 0.42
N SER A 114 -8.97 -11.37 1.09
CA SER A 114 -7.79 -12.14 1.52
C SER A 114 -7.23 -12.99 0.36
N ASP A 115 -5.98 -13.40 0.50
CA ASP A 115 -5.33 -14.32 -0.43
C ASP A 115 -6.14 -15.60 -0.66
N GLY A 116 -6.14 -16.07 -1.91
CA GLY A 116 -6.78 -17.32 -2.29
C GLY A 116 -6.05 -18.54 -1.73
N ARG A 117 -6.78 -19.41 -1.04
CA ARG A 117 -6.28 -20.66 -0.45
C ARG A 117 -6.92 -21.86 -1.11
N ILE A 118 -6.14 -22.90 -1.43
CA ILE A 118 -6.70 -24.16 -1.94
C ILE A 118 -7.17 -24.99 -0.77
N VAL A 119 -8.46 -25.31 -0.75
CA VAL A 119 -9.08 -26.14 0.27
C VAL A 119 -9.84 -27.33 -0.34
N ARG A 120 -10.09 -28.36 0.46
CA ARG A 120 -10.99 -29.46 0.14
C ARG A 120 -11.68 -29.97 1.38
N PHE A 121 -12.84 -30.57 1.20
CA PHE A 121 -13.53 -31.28 2.24
C PHE A 121 -13.06 -32.75 2.26
N GLU A 122 -12.72 -33.25 3.45
CA GLU A 122 -12.28 -34.64 3.66
C GLU A 122 -13.13 -35.31 4.73
N ARG A 123 -13.64 -36.52 4.43
CA ARG A 123 -14.37 -37.33 5.38
C ARG A 123 -13.43 -38.03 6.35
N SER A 124 -13.65 -37.88 7.64
CA SER A 124 -12.93 -38.59 8.72
C SER A 124 -13.96 -39.21 9.70
N GLY A 125 -14.42 -40.40 9.35
CA GLY A 125 -15.48 -41.05 10.13
C GLY A 125 -16.79 -40.25 10.15
N PRO A 126 -17.29 -39.82 11.32
CA PRO A 126 -18.52 -39.02 11.42
C PRO A 126 -18.33 -37.53 11.17
N LYS A 127 -17.13 -37.11 10.83
CA LYS A 127 -16.79 -35.70 10.60
C LYS A 127 -16.42 -35.42 9.14
N ILE A 128 -16.64 -34.20 8.72
CA ILE A 128 -16.04 -33.61 7.53
C ILE A 128 -15.02 -32.56 7.99
N LEU A 129 -13.81 -32.60 7.48
CA LEU A 129 -12.74 -31.64 7.74
C LEU A 129 -12.58 -30.74 6.54
N LEU A 130 -12.46 -29.43 6.77
CA LEU A 130 -12.02 -28.47 5.76
C LEU A 130 -10.50 -28.36 5.86
N VAL A 131 -9.81 -28.86 4.84
CA VAL A 131 -8.35 -28.96 4.81
C VAL A 131 -7.78 -27.98 3.81
N GLN A 132 -6.93 -27.04 4.27
CA GLN A 132 -6.13 -26.17 3.41
C GLN A 132 -4.87 -26.92 3.00
N ARG A 133 -4.68 -27.01 1.68
CA ARG A 133 -3.51 -27.63 1.08
C ARG A 133 -2.29 -26.71 1.15
N ASN A 134 -1.14 -27.31 1.39
CA ASN A 134 0.11 -26.57 1.31
C ASN A 134 0.56 -26.43 -0.14
N MET A 135 0.32 -25.26 -0.75
CA MET A 135 0.66 -24.99 -2.13
C MET A 135 2.05 -24.37 -2.31
N ALA A 136 2.74 -24.02 -1.23
CA ALA A 136 4.09 -23.46 -1.26
C ALA A 136 5.18 -24.50 -1.52
N PHE A 137 4.90 -25.78 -1.22
CA PHE A 137 5.85 -26.88 -1.36
C PHE A 137 5.22 -27.99 -2.22
N ARG A 138 5.83 -28.28 -3.36
CA ARG A 138 5.25 -29.19 -4.36
C ARG A 138 6.28 -30.19 -4.87
N SER A 139 5.77 -31.22 -5.54
CA SER A 139 6.53 -32.09 -6.40
C SER A 139 5.77 -32.25 -7.73
N SER A 140 6.40 -31.90 -8.83
CA SER A 140 5.90 -32.12 -10.19
C SER A 140 6.27 -33.50 -10.72
N SER A 141 6.90 -34.36 -9.92
CA SER A 141 7.30 -35.72 -10.30
C SER A 141 6.10 -36.57 -10.74
N ALA A 142 6.32 -37.40 -11.75
CA ALA A 142 5.39 -38.46 -12.13
C ALA A 142 5.34 -39.60 -11.08
N ASP A 143 6.42 -39.74 -10.26
CA ASP A 143 6.50 -40.78 -9.23
C ASP A 143 5.62 -40.41 -8.01
N PRO A 144 4.61 -41.25 -7.68
CA PRO A 144 3.79 -41.02 -6.48
C PRO A 144 4.56 -41.04 -5.17
N ALA A 145 5.67 -41.77 -5.09
CA ALA A 145 6.48 -41.84 -3.87
C ALA A 145 7.21 -40.51 -3.60
N GLU A 146 7.74 -39.86 -4.63
CA GLU A 146 8.34 -38.52 -4.50
C GLU A 146 7.31 -37.46 -4.11
N ARG A 147 6.11 -37.48 -4.74
CA ARG A 147 5.02 -36.58 -4.35
C ARG A 147 4.60 -36.79 -2.88
N LEU A 148 4.50 -38.07 -2.46
CA LEU A 148 4.15 -38.40 -1.07
C LEU A 148 5.22 -37.93 -0.09
N ALA A 149 6.50 -38.04 -0.42
CA ALA A 149 7.60 -37.57 0.41
C ALA A 149 7.52 -36.06 0.69
N VAL A 150 7.18 -35.25 -0.32
CA VAL A 150 6.97 -33.81 -0.15
C VAL A 150 5.74 -33.53 0.73
N THR A 151 4.61 -34.21 0.46
CA THR A 151 3.39 -34.05 1.26
C THR A 151 3.62 -34.42 2.73
N GLN A 152 4.43 -35.45 3.01
CA GLN A 152 4.76 -35.87 4.36
C GLN A 152 5.75 -34.91 5.08
N SER A 153 6.51 -34.15 4.31
CA SER A 153 7.51 -33.22 4.83
C SER A 153 6.92 -31.87 5.22
N PHE A 154 5.81 -31.46 4.61
CA PHE A 154 5.18 -30.17 4.83
C PHE A 154 3.71 -30.32 5.21
N PRO A 155 3.27 -29.77 6.36
CA PRO A 155 1.92 -29.99 6.86
C PRO A 155 0.86 -29.28 6.01
N GLU A 156 -0.31 -29.91 5.88
CA GLU A 156 -1.57 -29.23 5.52
C GLU A 156 -2.23 -28.68 6.81
N SER A 157 -3.17 -27.76 6.67
CA SER A 157 -3.89 -27.18 7.81
C SER A 157 -5.36 -27.59 7.79
N VAL A 158 -5.85 -28.15 8.91
CA VAL A 158 -7.29 -28.34 9.10
C VAL A 158 -7.89 -27.06 9.62
N LEU A 159 -8.64 -26.34 8.77
CA LEU A 159 -9.26 -25.05 9.12
C LEU A 159 -10.48 -25.24 10.01
N TRP A 160 -11.27 -26.30 9.78
CA TRP A 160 -12.49 -26.57 10.55
C TRP A 160 -12.88 -28.04 10.53
N GLY A 161 -13.67 -28.47 11.51
CA GLY A 161 -14.27 -29.81 11.57
C GLY A 161 -15.78 -29.73 11.77
N PHE A 162 -16.52 -30.29 10.81
CA PHE A 162 -17.98 -30.29 10.81
C PHE A 162 -18.55 -31.63 11.23
N THR A 163 -19.71 -31.60 11.89
CA THR A 163 -20.50 -32.82 12.15
C THR A 163 -21.45 -33.06 10.98
N VAL A 164 -21.53 -34.28 10.47
CA VAL A 164 -22.47 -34.69 9.45
C VAL A 164 -23.89 -34.62 10.00
N ALA A 165 -24.74 -33.79 9.37
CA ALA A 165 -26.14 -33.61 9.77
C ALA A 165 -27.11 -34.53 9.03
N ALA A 166 -26.81 -34.87 7.76
CA ALA A 166 -27.58 -35.78 6.92
C ALA A 166 -26.71 -36.32 5.77
N GLU A 167 -27.14 -37.40 5.14
CA GLU A 167 -26.48 -38.01 4.00
C GLU A 167 -27.49 -38.41 2.94
N SER A 168 -27.07 -38.42 1.70
CA SER A 168 -27.86 -38.85 0.56
C SER A 168 -27.34 -40.19 0.05
N PRO A 169 -28.20 -41.07 -0.54
CA PRO A 169 -27.79 -42.37 -1.09
C PRO A 169 -26.74 -42.30 -2.19
N ASP A 170 -26.62 -41.16 -2.88
CA ASP A 170 -25.64 -40.90 -3.94
C ASP A 170 -24.28 -40.40 -3.37
N GLY A 171 -24.15 -40.28 -2.03
CA GLY A 171 -22.92 -39.94 -1.37
C GLY A 171 -22.76 -38.44 -1.06
N ALA A 172 -23.76 -37.61 -1.33
CA ALA A 172 -23.74 -36.23 -0.88
C ALA A 172 -23.88 -36.14 0.66
N VAL A 173 -23.22 -35.14 1.26
CA VAL A 173 -23.17 -34.98 2.72
C VAL A 173 -23.62 -33.56 3.06
N LEU A 174 -24.55 -33.44 4.00
CA LEU A 174 -24.99 -32.18 4.58
C LEU A 174 -24.29 -31.94 5.90
N ILE A 175 -23.67 -30.77 6.09
CA ILE A 175 -22.98 -30.37 7.32
C ILE A 175 -23.64 -29.13 7.92
N ASP A 176 -23.65 -29.03 9.26
CA ASP A 176 -23.98 -27.79 9.94
C ASP A 176 -22.75 -26.87 9.88
N ALA A 177 -22.82 -25.81 9.10
CA ALA A 177 -21.74 -24.88 8.87
C ALA A 177 -21.93 -23.54 9.59
N THR A 178 -22.95 -23.43 10.46
CA THR A 178 -23.32 -22.17 11.10
C THR A 178 -22.13 -21.55 11.87
N ASP A 179 -21.52 -22.30 12.80
CA ASP A 179 -20.43 -21.79 13.62
C ASP A 179 -19.16 -21.49 12.78
N PHE A 180 -18.97 -22.20 11.66
CA PHE A 180 -17.89 -21.92 10.74
C PHE A 180 -18.06 -20.55 10.06
N PHE A 181 -19.25 -20.17 9.66
CA PHE A 181 -19.48 -18.87 9.06
C PHE A 181 -19.59 -17.73 10.09
N LEU A 182 -19.74 -18.05 11.37
CA LEU A 182 -19.80 -17.08 12.46
C LEU A 182 -18.45 -16.91 13.19
N HIS A 183 -17.32 -17.35 12.61
CA HIS A 183 -15.99 -17.11 13.18
C HIS A 183 -15.29 -15.95 12.46
N ASP A 184 -14.29 -15.37 13.10
CA ASP A 184 -13.41 -14.32 12.56
C ASP A 184 -12.48 -14.91 11.50
N ALA A 185 -12.98 -15.04 10.29
CA ALA A 185 -12.25 -15.66 9.19
C ALA A 185 -11.27 -14.69 8.52
N HIS A 186 -11.54 -13.38 8.61
CA HIS A 186 -10.72 -12.33 8.03
C HIS A 186 -9.58 -11.89 8.95
N GLY A 187 -9.64 -12.22 10.25
CA GLY A 187 -8.61 -11.87 11.23
C GLY A 187 -8.76 -10.46 11.80
N VAL A 188 -9.99 -9.96 11.86
CA VAL A 188 -10.31 -8.62 12.40
C VAL A 188 -9.78 -8.41 13.80
N SER A 189 -9.94 -9.42 14.69
CA SER A 189 -9.47 -9.35 16.08
C SER A 189 -7.95 -9.20 16.17
N ASP A 190 -7.22 -9.96 15.36
CA ASP A 190 -5.74 -9.91 15.32
C ASP A 190 -5.26 -8.58 14.74
N THR A 191 -5.89 -8.09 13.69
CA THR A 191 -5.59 -6.78 13.08
C THR A 191 -5.75 -5.65 14.09
N LEU A 192 -6.88 -5.60 14.80
CA LEU A 192 -7.13 -4.58 15.84
C LEU A 192 -6.13 -4.66 17.00
N ALA A 193 -5.74 -5.87 17.40
CA ALA A 193 -4.76 -6.07 18.46
C ALA A 193 -3.35 -5.62 18.03
N ASN A 194 -2.93 -5.95 16.81
CA ASN A 194 -1.64 -5.53 16.23
C ASN A 194 -1.53 -4.02 16.12
N LEU A 195 -2.61 -3.35 15.73
CA LEU A 195 -2.73 -1.89 15.65
C LEU A 195 -2.96 -1.23 17.03
N LYS A 196 -2.94 -1.99 18.11
CA LYS A 196 -3.14 -1.50 19.50
C LYS A 196 -4.48 -0.79 19.71
N GLN A 197 -5.51 -1.18 18.94
CA GLN A 197 -6.85 -0.63 19.08
C GLN A 197 -7.64 -1.26 20.24
N GLY A 198 -7.22 -2.41 20.71
CA GLY A 198 -7.82 -3.18 21.82
C GLY A 198 -7.84 -4.68 21.54
N ALA A 199 -8.10 -5.48 22.57
CA ALA A 199 -8.32 -6.92 22.42
C ALA A 199 -9.81 -7.17 22.17
N TYR A 200 -10.19 -7.34 20.91
CA TYR A 200 -11.56 -7.61 20.52
C TYR A 200 -11.79 -9.12 20.37
N LYS A 201 -13.03 -9.54 20.57
CA LYS A 201 -13.50 -10.90 20.34
C LYS A 201 -14.93 -10.88 19.82
N ILE A 202 -15.32 -11.88 19.04
CA ILE A 202 -16.69 -12.03 18.56
C ILE A 202 -17.65 -12.25 19.74
N ASP A 203 -18.74 -11.53 19.74
CA ASP A 203 -19.92 -11.78 20.59
C ASP A 203 -20.96 -12.58 19.80
N ALA A 204 -21.01 -13.87 20.02
CA ALA A 204 -21.93 -14.76 19.32
C ALA A 204 -23.41 -14.41 19.52
N SER A 205 -23.76 -13.75 20.62
CA SER A 205 -25.16 -13.34 20.90
C SER A 205 -25.61 -12.16 20.02
N ARG A 206 -24.64 -11.42 19.44
CA ARG A 206 -24.86 -10.25 18.58
C ARG A 206 -24.35 -10.47 17.15
N SER A 207 -24.12 -11.74 16.78
CA SER A 207 -23.64 -12.12 15.45
C SER A 207 -24.63 -13.06 14.78
N ALA A 208 -24.79 -12.94 13.45
CA ALA A 208 -25.78 -13.71 12.69
C ALA A 208 -25.37 -13.90 11.22
N ILE A 209 -25.95 -14.90 10.55
CA ILE A 209 -25.84 -15.05 9.10
C ILE A 209 -26.67 -13.94 8.42
N ALA A 210 -26.07 -13.19 7.50
CA ALA A 210 -26.73 -12.21 6.65
C ALA A 210 -27.37 -12.90 5.44
N LEU A 211 -28.52 -13.50 5.63
CA LEU A 211 -29.15 -14.40 4.66
C LEU A 211 -29.54 -13.72 3.33
N ASP A 212 -29.87 -12.44 3.35
CA ASP A 212 -30.27 -11.70 2.13
C ASP A 212 -29.06 -11.48 1.20
N ASP A 213 -27.87 -11.42 1.75
CA ASP A 213 -26.59 -11.25 1.05
C ASP A 213 -25.82 -12.58 0.91
N THR A 214 -26.34 -13.70 1.46
CA THR A 214 -25.81 -15.04 1.23
C THR A 214 -26.36 -15.59 -0.08
N LYS A 215 -25.46 -15.99 -1.00
CA LYS A 215 -25.78 -16.43 -2.36
C LYS A 215 -25.05 -17.71 -2.75
N ALA A 216 -25.67 -18.56 -3.53
CA ALA A 216 -25.01 -19.66 -4.19
C ALA A 216 -25.11 -19.46 -5.71
N PHE A 217 -23.97 -19.14 -6.36
CA PHE A 217 -23.86 -18.97 -7.80
C PHE A 217 -23.38 -20.27 -8.45
N PRO A 218 -23.46 -20.40 -9.79
CA PRO A 218 -23.02 -21.61 -10.49
C PRO A 218 -21.53 -21.93 -10.30
N LYS A 219 -20.68 -20.92 -10.04
CA LYS A 219 -19.20 -21.08 -9.90
C LYS A 219 -18.65 -20.67 -8.54
N ASN A 220 -19.47 -20.13 -7.67
CA ASN A 220 -19.07 -19.78 -6.32
C ASN A 220 -20.25 -19.80 -5.35
N THR A 221 -19.95 -20.07 -4.09
CA THR A 221 -20.90 -19.96 -2.98
C THR A 221 -20.36 -18.93 -1.99
N GLU A 222 -21.17 -17.93 -1.70
CA GLU A 222 -20.84 -16.76 -0.90
C GLU A 222 -21.71 -16.76 0.36
N VAL A 223 -21.11 -16.83 1.52
CA VAL A 223 -21.84 -16.73 2.78
C VAL A 223 -21.37 -15.49 3.53
N GLU A 224 -22.32 -14.60 3.82
CA GLU A 224 -22.07 -13.37 4.53
C GLU A 224 -22.56 -13.49 5.98
N ALA A 225 -21.70 -13.10 6.91
CA ALA A 225 -21.99 -13.07 8.35
C ALA A 225 -21.84 -11.65 8.89
N GLU A 226 -22.80 -11.21 9.66
CA GLU A 226 -22.73 -10.01 10.47
C GLU A 226 -22.10 -10.36 11.80
N LEU A 227 -20.86 -9.91 12.06
CA LEU A 227 -20.08 -10.24 13.24
C LEU A 227 -19.88 -9.01 14.11
N THR A 228 -20.24 -9.11 15.37
CA THR A 228 -20.01 -8.05 16.36
C THR A 228 -18.81 -8.38 17.19
N PHE A 229 -17.80 -7.51 17.12
CA PHE A 229 -16.56 -7.58 17.87
C PHE A 229 -16.65 -6.69 19.10
N THR A 230 -16.35 -7.23 20.27
CA THR A 230 -16.45 -6.51 21.55
C THR A 230 -15.16 -6.52 22.32
N THR A 231 -14.89 -5.46 23.06
CA THR A 231 -13.74 -5.33 23.94
C THR A 231 -14.13 -4.81 25.32
N ASP A 232 -13.43 -5.30 26.36
CA ASP A 232 -13.52 -4.79 27.72
C ASP A 232 -12.42 -3.75 28.02
N ALA A 233 -11.65 -3.31 27.01
CA ALA A 233 -10.61 -2.31 27.16
C ALA A 233 -11.20 -0.98 27.71
N PRO A 234 -10.63 -0.38 28.77
CA PRO A 234 -11.17 0.86 29.32
C PRO A 234 -11.18 2.02 28.32
N THR A 235 -10.23 2.02 27.40
CA THR A 235 -10.10 3.02 26.33
C THR A 235 -9.73 2.28 25.06
N PRO A 236 -10.67 1.99 24.16
CA PRO A 236 -10.37 1.50 22.83
C PRO A 236 -9.54 2.51 22.05
N GLY A 237 -8.84 2.06 21.01
CA GLY A 237 -7.98 2.92 20.21
C GLY A 237 -8.76 3.97 19.40
N ASN A 238 -8.10 5.07 19.09
CA ASN A 238 -8.72 6.22 18.42
C ASN A 238 -9.27 5.88 17.04
N PHE A 239 -8.61 5.02 16.28
CA PHE A 239 -9.06 4.68 14.93
C PHE A 239 -10.43 3.97 14.92
N VAL A 240 -10.69 3.11 15.92
CA VAL A 240 -12.02 2.50 16.08
C VAL A 240 -13.03 3.52 16.57
N HIS A 241 -12.63 4.35 17.55
CA HIS A 241 -13.48 5.40 18.10
C HIS A 241 -13.98 6.39 17.03
N ASP A 242 -13.12 6.72 16.07
CA ASP A 242 -13.42 7.72 15.03
C ASP A 242 -14.45 7.25 14.00
N VAL A 243 -14.64 5.93 13.85
CA VAL A 243 -15.47 5.35 12.77
C VAL A 243 -16.66 4.54 13.28
N THR A 244 -16.76 4.28 14.59
CA THR A 244 -17.86 3.49 15.16
C THR A 244 -18.71 4.30 16.13
N PRO A 245 -20.04 4.06 16.19
CA PRO A 245 -20.90 4.70 17.19
C PRO A 245 -20.56 4.31 18.63
N ASP A 246 -20.06 3.08 18.83
CA ASP A 246 -19.59 2.54 20.11
C ASP A 246 -18.31 1.75 19.88
N ALA A 247 -17.19 2.31 20.33
CA ALA A 247 -15.90 1.67 20.18
C ALA A 247 -15.74 0.35 20.98
N HIS A 248 -16.64 0.04 21.93
CA HIS A 248 -16.62 -1.23 22.62
C HIS A 248 -17.41 -2.35 21.89
N ALA A 249 -18.14 -2.00 20.82
CA ALA A 249 -18.98 -2.94 20.08
C ALA A 249 -19.05 -2.58 18.59
N MET A 250 -18.07 -3.03 17.83
CA MET A 250 -17.99 -2.81 16.40
C MET A 250 -18.62 -3.99 15.65
N THR A 251 -19.53 -3.72 14.71
CA THR A 251 -20.14 -4.74 13.85
C THR A 251 -19.65 -4.57 12.43
N LEU A 252 -19.07 -5.64 11.86
CA LEU A 252 -18.66 -5.73 10.47
C LEU A 252 -19.39 -6.86 9.77
N ARG A 253 -19.30 -6.92 8.45
CA ARG A 253 -19.72 -8.10 7.70
C ARG A 253 -18.50 -8.76 7.07
N GLU A 254 -18.33 -10.02 7.37
CA GLU A 254 -17.36 -10.88 6.72
C GLU A 254 -18.05 -11.79 5.72
N ARG A 255 -17.38 -12.02 4.61
CA ARG A 255 -17.84 -12.94 3.59
C ARG A 255 -16.83 -14.06 3.39
N THR A 256 -17.35 -15.27 3.41
CA THR A 256 -16.61 -16.49 3.08
C THR A 256 -17.00 -16.94 1.68
N SER A 257 -16.02 -17.13 0.82
CA SER A 257 -16.20 -17.52 -0.59
C SER A 257 -15.58 -18.88 -0.85
N PHE A 258 -16.37 -19.80 -1.41
CA PHE A 258 -15.89 -21.04 -2.05
C PHE A 258 -16.06 -20.90 -3.54
N ILE A 259 -14.98 -21.06 -4.30
CA ILE A 259 -14.94 -20.79 -5.74
C ILE A 259 -14.48 -22.06 -6.47
N GLU A 260 -15.16 -22.36 -7.58
CA GLU A 260 -14.76 -23.44 -8.50
C GLU A 260 -13.40 -23.10 -9.11
N LEU A 261 -12.45 -24.03 -9.03
CA LEU A 261 -11.16 -23.86 -9.66
C LEU A 261 -11.28 -23.96 -11.18
N PRO A 262 -10.55 -23.13 -11.93
CA PRO A 262 -10.58 -23.18 -13.39
C PRO A 262 -10.02 -24.51 -13.92
N PRO A 263 -10.37 -24.89 -15.16
CA PRO A 263 -9.84 -26.07 -15.80
C PRO A 263 -8.31 -26.05 -15.88
N PRO A 264 -7.60 -27.19 -15.76
CA PRO A 264 -6.14 -27.26 -15.67
C PRO A 264 -5.42 -26.98 -17.03
N SER A 265 -6.09 -26.33 -17.96
CA SER A 265 -5.54 -25.96 -19.27
C SER A 265 -4.82 -24.64 -19.34
N PHE A 266 -4.70 -23.93 -18.22
CA PHE A 266 -3.93 -22.69 -18.13
C PHE A 266 -2.44 -23.00 -18.01
N THR A 267 -1.63 -22.37 -18.87
CA THR A 267 -0.16 -22.49 -18.81
C THR A 267 0.41 -21.30 -18.06
N PRO A 268 1.05 -21.51 -16.89
CA PRO A 268 1.75 -20.45 -16.19
C PRO A 268 2.80 -19.80 -17.07
N ARG A 269 2.93 -18.47 -17.03
CA ARG A 269 4.00 -17.74 -17.70
C ARG A 269 5.10 -17.43 -16.72
N ARG A 270 6.35 -17.71 -17.10
CA ARG A 270 7.51 -17.51 -16.23
C ARG A 270 7.63 -16.04 -15.80
N PHE A 271 7.92 -15.81 -14.53
CA PHE A 271 8.29 -14.50 -14.01
C PHE A 271 9.73 -14.15 -14.43
N VAL A 272 9.90 -12.89 -14.85
CA VAL A 272 11.22 -12.26 -15.08
C VAL A 272 11.23 -10.94 -14.30
N PRO A 273 12.25 -10.63 -13.50
CA PRO A 273 12.23 -9.47 -12.58
C PRO A 273 11.93 -8.12 -13.24
N ARG A 274 12.24 -7.96 -14.53
CA ARG A 274 12.01 -6.72 -15.29
C ARG A 274 10.77 -6.75 -16.18
N ALA A 275 9.88 -7.75 -16.01
CA ALA A 275 8.67 -7.84 -16.83
C ALA A 275 7.48 -7.02 -16.31
N GLY A 276 7.58 -6.43 -15.13
CA GLY A 276 6.55 -5.55 -14.57
C GLY A 276 5.37 -6.28 -13.93
N TYR A 277 5.55 -7.51 -13.45
CA TYR A 277 4.49 -8.32 -12.86
C TYR A 277 4.77 -8.70 -11.42
N PHE A 278 3.69 -8.87 -10.64
CA PHE A 278 3.80 -9.54 -9.35
C PHE A 278 4.19 -11.01 -9.52
N PRO A 279 5.19 -11.51 -8.74
CA PRO A 279 5.56 -12.92 -8.75
C PRO A 279 4.62 -13.73 -7.87
N SER A 280 4.20 -14.89 -8.36
CA SER A 280 3.74 -15.99 -7.54
C SER A 280 4.78 -17.10 -7.56
N SER A 281 4.97 -17.84 -6.46
CA SER A 281 6.05 -18.80 -6.35
C SER A 281 5.66 -20.05 -5.56
N TYR A 282 6.37 -21.15 -5.84
CA TYR A 282 6.37 -22.36 -5.02
C TYR A 282 7.73 -23.04 -5.13
N ARG A 283 8.05 -23.94 -4.20
CA ARG A 283 9.25 -24.78 -4.25
C ARG A 283 8.90 -26.15 -4.82
N ASP A 284 9.57 -26.53 -5.93
CA ASP A 284 9.45 -27.84 -6.52
C ASP A 284 10.64 -28.72 -6.15
N TYR A 285 10.39 -29.73 -5.32
CA TYR A 285 11.42 -30.64 -4.83
C TYR A 285 11.83 -31.73 -5.83
N THR A 286 11.25 -31.74 -7.02
CA THR A 286 11.67 -32.60 -8.15
C THR A 286 12.59 -31.89 -9.13
N THR A 287 12.85 -30.61 -8.92
CA THR A 287 13.83 -29.85 -9.71
C THR A 287 15.21 -30.52 -9.63
N PRO A 288 15.96 -30.64 -10.75
CA PRO A 288 17.32 -31.16 -10.75
C PRO A 288 18.22 -30.42 -9.73
N LEU A 289 19.19 -31.14 -9.14
CA LEU A 289 20.02 -30.60 -8.06
C LEU A 289 20.81 -29.34 -8.42
N GLY A 290 21.02 -29.06 -9.69
CA GLY A 290 21.71 -27.87 -10.17
C GLY A 290 20.80 -26.67 -10.41
N ASP A 291 19.48 -26.86 -10.36
CA ASP A 291 18.47 -25.84 -10.70
C ASP A 291 17.82 -25.25 -9.43
N PRO A 292 17.32 -24.00 -9.47
CA PRO A 292 16.60 -23.41 -8.38
C PRO A 292 15.33 -24.18 -8.01
N LEU A 293 15.10 -24.38 -6.72
CA LEU A 293 13.84 -24.98 -6.24
C LEU A 293 12.65 -24.03 -6.45
N ASP A 294 12.87 -22.73 -6.31
CA ASP A 294 11.82 -21.72 -6.43
C ASP A 294 11.39 -21.59 -7.92
N GLN A 295 10.14 -21.92 -8.17
CA GLN A 295 9.46 -21.75 -9.46
C GLN A 295 8.63 -20.48 -9.39
N LEU A 296 8.96 -19.48 -10.21
CA LEU A 296 8.27 -18.19 -10.23
C LEU A 296 7.48 -18.02 -11.53
N PHE A 297 6.26 -17.55 -11.41
CA PHE A 297 5.37 -17.23 -12.52
C PHE A 297 4.59 -15.95 -12.24
N ILE A 298 4.07 -15.32 -13.31
CA ILE A 298 3.30 -14.09 -13.20
C ILE A 298 1.83 -14.38 -12.94
N LEU A 299 1.14 -13.41 -12.33
CA LEU A 299 -0.32 -13.39 -12.26
C LEU A 299 -0.88 -12.85 -13.59
N ARG A 300 -1.90 -13.49 -14.17
CA ARG A 300 -2.60 -12.97 -15.35
C ARG A 300 -3.97 -13.63 -15.57
N HIS A 301 -4.88 -12.93 -16.23
CA HIS A 301 -6.14 -13.53 -16.68
C HIS A 301 -5.92 -14.53 -17.80
N ARG A 302 -6.80 -15.51 -17.87
CA ARG A 302 -6.89 -16.43 -19.03
C ARG A 302 -7.39 -15.67 -20.25
N LEU A 303 -6.61 -15.71 -21.33
CA LEU A 303 -7.01 -15.15 -22.62
C LEU A 303 -6.65 -16.15 -23.72
N ILE A 304 -7.61 -16.55 -24.53
CA ILE A 304 -7.47 -17.61 -25.54
C ILE A 304 -7.92 -17.06 -26.89
N LYS A 305 -7.11 -17.24 -27.92
CA LYS A 305 -7.48 -16.88 -29.31
C LYS A 305 -8.60 -17.77 -29.84
N LYS A 306 -9.58 -17.20 -30.54
CA LYS A 306 -10.58 -17.97 -31.30
C LYS A 306 -9.95 -18.77 -32.44
N ASP A 307 -9.00 -18.13 -33.15
CA ASP A 307 -8.14 -18.78 -34.11
C ASP A 307 -6.74 -18.96 -33.51
N PRO A 308 -6.34 -20.17 -33.17
CA PRO A 308 -5.05 -20.44 -32.55
C PRO A 308 -3.83 -20.03 -33.39
N ASN A 309 -4.01 -19.85 -34.71
CA ASN A 309 -2.94 -19.44 -35.63
C ASN A 309 -2.94 -17.94 -35.96
N CYS A 310 -3.89 -17.19 -35.45
CA CYS A 310 -3.94 -15.74 -35.62
C CYS A 310 -2.68 -15.06 -35.04
N VAL A 311 -2.12 -14.12 -35.76
CA VAL A 311 -0.89 -13.40 -35.37
C VAL A 311 -1.18 -11.94 -34.92
N ASN A 312 -2.16 -11.28 -35.54
CA ASN A 312 -2.46 -9.87 -35.23
C ASN A 312 -3.95 -9.59 -35.31
N ALA A 313 -4.44 -8.66 -34.51
CA ALA A 313 -5.85 -8.32 -34.34
C ALA A 313 -6.71 -9.57 -34.04
N CYS A 314 -6.19 -10.43 -33.17
CA CYS A 314 -6.77 -11.72 -32.85
C CYS A 314 -7.99 -11.59 -31.94
N GLU A 315 -9.11 -12.18 -32.33
CA GLU A 315 -10.29 -12.23 -31.46
C GLU A 315 -10.08 -13.21 -30.30
N ALA A 316 -10.45 -12.77 -29.10
CA ALA A 316 -10.49 -13.63 -27.93
C ALA A 316 -11.77 -14.51 -27.91
N VAL A 317 -11.68 -15.71 -27.36
CA VAL A 317 -12.85 -16.57 -27.07
C VAL A 317 -13.80 -15.85 -26.11
N ALA A 318 -13.24 -15.22 -25.06
CA ALA A 318 -13.97 -14.35 -24.16
C ALA A 318 -13.10 -13.12 -23.89
N PRO A 319 -13.66 -11.91 -23.91
CA PRO A 319 -12.94 -10.71 -23.51
C PRO A 319 -12.72 -10.69 -21.98
N ILE A 320 -11.70 -9.97 -21.54
CA ILE A 320 -11.56 -9.59 -20.15
C ILE A 320 -12.53 -8.43 -19.88
N GLN A 321 -13.51 -8.65 -19.01
CA GLN A 321 -14.62 -7.72 -18.80
C GLN A 321 -14.62 -7.22 -17.36
N TYR A 322 -14.59 -5.89 -17.19
CA TYR A 322 -14.73 -5.20 -15.90
C TYR A 322 -16.04 -4.42 -15.83
N TYR A 323 -16.48 -4.15 -14.61
CA TYR A 323 -17.71 -3.40 -14.35
C TYR A 323 -17.51 -2.37 -13.25
N VAL A 324 -17.88 -1.12 -13.53
CA VAL A 324 -17.89 -0.04 -12.53
C VAL A 324 -19.14 -0.15 -11.68
N ASP A 325 -18.98 -0.04 -10.36
CA ASP A 325 -20.07 0.01 -9.39
C ASP A 325 -21.02 1.19 -9.68
N ARG A 326 -22.31 0.94 -9.57
CA ARG A 326 -23.34 1.96 -9.76
C ARG A 326 -23.32 3.04 -8.67
N GLY A 327 -22.69 2.78 -7.52
CA GLY A 327 -22.56 3.72 -6.42
C GLY A 327 -21.62 4.90 -6.69
N ALA A 328 -20.79 4.84 -7.74
CA ALA A 328 -19.96 5.97 -8.15
C ALA A 328 -20.84 7.10 -8.74
N PRO A 329 -20.74 8.35 -8.25
CA PRO A 329 -21.50 9.48 -8.79
C PRO A 329 -20.94 9.99 -10.11
N GLU A 330 -21.75 10.72 -10.91
CA GLU A 330 -21.21 11.51 -12.02
C GLU A 330 -20.58 12.81 -11.50
N PRO A 331 -19.51 13.31 -12.14
CA PRO A 331 -18.81 12.82 -13.34
C PRO A 331 -17.75 11.76 -13.06
N ILE A 332 -17.57 11.35 -11.82
CA ILE A 332 -16.54 10.38 -11.38
C ILE A 332 -16.72 9.03 -12.10
N ARG A 333 -17.95 8.53 -12.16
CA ARG A 333 -18.26 7.24 -12.80
C ARG A 333 -17.83 7.22 -14.27
N SER A 334 -18.07 8.30 -15.00
CA SER A 334 -17.63 8.45 -16.40
C SER A 334 -16.10 8.45 -16.50
N ALA A 335 -15.39 9.11 -15.58
CA ALA A 335 -13.94 9.11 -15.53
C ALA A 335 -13.35 7.73 -15.21
N LEU A 336 -13.95 6.99 -14.27
CA LEU A 336 -13.56 5.61 -13.95
C LEU A 336 -13.68 4.68 -15.16
N LEU A 337 -14.80 4.76 -15.88
CA LEU A 337 -15.03 3.99 -17.10
C LEU A 337 -13.99 4.31 -18.18
N GLU A 338 -13.74 5.58 -18.40
CA GLU A 338 -12.80 6.04 -19.43
C GLU A 338 -11.37 5.59 -19.11
N GLY A 339 -10.88 5.85 -17.90
CA GLY A 339 -9.53 5.49 -17.50
C GLY A 339 -9.26 3.99 -17.55
N ALA A 340 -10.15 3.18 -16.97
CA ALA A 340 -9.99 1.72 -17.02
C ALA A 340 -10.04 1.16 -18.44
N ARG A 341 -10.79 1.77 -19.37
CA ARG A 341 -10.84 1.37 -20.79
C ARG A 341 -9.52 1.60 -21.54
N TRP A 342 -8.62 2.42 -21.03
CA TRP A 342 -7.34 2.65 -21.69
C TRP A 342 -6.54 1.37 -21.91
N TRP A 343 -6.70 0.37 -21.06
CA TRP A 343 -6.00 -0.93 -21.20
C TRP A 343 -6.29 -1.63 -22.52
N ASP A 344 -7.44 -1.43 -23.17
CA ASP A 344 -7.70 -2.03 -24.49
C ASP A 344 -6.65 -1.64 -25.54
N GLN A 345 -6.02 -0.45 -25.40
CA GLN A 345 -4.91 -0.01 -26.28
C GLN A 345 -3.68 -0.91 -26.10
N ALA A 346 -3.37 -1.34 -24.88
CA ALA A 346 -2.25 -2.22 -24.60
C ALA A 346 -2.51 -3.65 -25.15
N PHE A 347 -3.75 -4.15 -25.00
CA PHE A 347 -4.12 -5.44 -25.60
C PHE A 347 -4.07 -5.40 -27.15
N GLN A 348 -4.49 -4.30 -27.77
CA GLN A 348 -4.34 -4.13 -29.20
C GLN A 348 -2.85 -4.12 -29.62
N ALA A 349 -1.97 -3.45 -28.88
CA ALA A 349 -0.53 -3.47 -29.12
C ALA A 349 0.08 -4.86 -28.99
N ALA A 350 -0.45 -5.69 -28.09
CA ALA A 350 -0.07 -7.09 -27.91
C ALA A 350 -0.64 -8.05 -28.98
N GLY A 351 -1.28 -7.53 -30.04
CA GLY A 351 -1.79 -8.31 -31.18
C GLY A 351 -3.23 -8.79 -31.03
N TRP A 352 -3.98 -8.30 -30.06
CA TRP A 352 -5.39 -8.62 -29.86
C TRP A 352 -6.32 -7.67 -30.63
N ALA A 353 -7.52 -8.11 -30.93
CA ALA A 353 -8.55 -7.29 -31.56
C ALA A 353 -9.06 -6.22 -30.55
N LYS A 354 -9.52 -5.09 -31.10
CA LYS A 354 -10.21 -4.05 -30.33
C LYS A 354 -11.38 -4.66 -29.55
N GLY A 355 -11.51 -4.29 -28.27
CA GLY A 355 -12.56 -4.78 -27.38
C GLY A 355 -12.23 -6.15 -26.76
N THR A 356 -10.97 -6.56 -26.77
CA THR A 356 -10.50 -7.70 -25.98
C THR A 356 -10.50 -7.39 -24.48
N PHE A 357 -10.24 -6.13 -24.12
CA PHE A 357 -10.45 -5.62 -22.77
C PHE A 357 -11.63 -4.63 -22.77
N ARG A 358 -12.59 -4.81 -21.86
CA ARG A 358 -13.82 -4.01 -21.82
C ARG A 358 -14.14 -3.57 -20.39
N VAL A 359 -14.73 -2.38 -20.31
CA VAL A 359 -15.25 -1.86 -19.03
C VAL A 359 -16.64 -1.24 -19.27
N ASP A 360 -17.63 -1.67 -18.49
CA ASP A 360 -19.00 -1.18 -18.55
C ASP A 360 -19.55 -0.91 -17.14
N ILE A 361 -20.73 -0.33 -17.05
CA ILE A 361 -21.44 -0.21 -15.77
C ILE A 361 -22.03 -1.57 -15.41
N LEU A 362 -21.94 -1.97 -14.15
CA LEU A 362 -22.52 -3.22 -13.66
C LEU A 362 -24.02 -3.28 -14.04
N PRO A 363 -24.49 -4.34 -14.73
CA PRO A 363 -25.90 -4.46 -15.12
C PRO A 363 -26.85 -4.38 -13.93
N ALA A 364 -28.04 -3.85 -14.14
CA ALA A 364 -29.06 -3.84 -13.09
C ALA A 364 -29.43 -5.29 -12.72
N GLY A 365 -29.38 -5.58 -11.39
CA GLY A 365 -29.67 -6.92 -10.86
C GLY A 365 -28.50 -7.92 -10.98
N ALA A 366 -27.36 -7.55 -11.58
CA ALA A 366 -26.13 -8.31 -11.42
C ALA A 366 -25.57 -8.13 -10.01
N ASP A 367 -25.09 -9.22 -9.45
CA ASP A 367 -24.47 -9.21 -8.11
C ASP A 367 -22.94 -9.13 -8.25
N PRO A 368 -22.28 -8.14 -7.67
CA PRO A 368 -20.81 -8.01 -7.73
C PRO A 368 -20.07 -9.17 -7.06
N MET A 369 -20.74 -9.95 -6.23
CA MET A 369 -20.18 -11.13 -5.56
C MET A 369 -20.01 -12.32 -6.48
N ASP A 370 -20.77 -12.41 -7.55
CA ASP A 370 -20.58 -13.45 -8.55
C ASP A 370 -19.16 -13.34 -9.13
N VAL A 371 -18.40 -14.42 -9.01
CA VAL A 371 -16.99 -14.47 -9.42
C VAL A 371 -16.77 -14.17 -10.92
N ARG A 372 -17.82 -14.25 -11.71
CA ARG A 372 -17.78 -13.93 -13.15
C ARG A 372 -17.66 -12.43 -13.46
N TYR A 373 -17.80 -11.56 -12.47
CA TYR A 373 -17.71 -10.10 -12.63
C TYR A 373 -16.45 -9.55 -11.97
N ASN A 374 -15.52 -8.98 -12.75
CA ASN A 374 -14.44 -8.15 -12.23
C ASN A 374 -15.02 -6.77 -11.90
N ILE A 375 -14.71 -6.20 -10.74
CA ILE A 375 -15.42 -5.04 -10.20
C ILE A 375 -14.46 -3.88 -9.93
N ILE A 376 -14.90 -2.67 -10.26
CA ILE A 376 -14.28 -1.40 -9.87
C ILE A 376 -15.24 -0.71 -8.90
N GLN A 377 -14.88 -0.67 -7.61
CA GLN A 377 -15.69 -0.16 -6.52
C GLN A 377 -15.33 1.28 -6.16
N TRP A 378 -16.33 2.07 -5.77
CA TRP A 378 -16.16 3.40 -5.20
C TRP A 378 -16.49 3.36 -3.71
N VAL A 379 -15.51 3.66 -2.84
CA VAL A 379 -15.65 3.53 -1.39
C VAL A 379 -15.52 4.88 -0.69
N HIS A 380 -16.19 5.01 0.47
CA HIS A 380 -16.10 6.18 1.32
C HIS A 380 -15.33 5.86 2.58
N ARG A 381 -14.46 6.79 3.00
CA ARG A 381 -13.61 6.65 4.19
C ARG A 381 -13.67 7.90 5.04
N TYR A 382 -13.39 7.75 6.33
CA TYR A 382 -13.31 8.86 7.28
C TYR A 382 -12.10 9.75 7.01
N THR A 383 -10.93 9.12 6.78
CA THR A 383 -9.69 9.81 6.44
C THR A 383 -9.26 9.48 5.02
N ARG A 384 -8.33 10.28 4.48
CA ARG A 384 -7.66 9.97 3.21
C ARG A 384 -6.86 8.68 3.37
N GLY A 385 -6.93 7.83 2.37
CA GLY A 385 -6.19 6.59 2.29
C GLY A 385 -5.93 6.24 0.83
N TRP A 386 -5.16 5.18 0.62
CA TRP A 386 -4.80 4.69 -0.71
C TRP A 386 -5.95 3.93 -1.36
N SER A 387 -5.93 3.87 -2.68
CA SER A 387 -6.72 2.95 -3.49
C SER A 387 -5.90 1.68 -3.73
N TYR A 388 -6.54 0.59 -4.12
CA TYR A 388 -5.83 -0.64 -4.41
C TYR A 388 -6.58 -1.52 -5.41
N GLY A 389 -5.82 -2.34 -6.14
CA GLY A 389 -6.34 -3.36 -7.04
C GLY A 389 -5.86 -4.74 -6.58
N GLU A 390 -6.78 -5.60 -6.16
CA GLU A 390 -6.50 -6.95 -5.70
C GLU A 390 -7.03 -7.98 -6.70
N ALA A 391 -6.38 -9.13 -6.77
CA ALA A 391 -6.81 -10.21 -7.64
C ALA A 391 -6.98 -11.52 -6.87
N VAL A 392 -8.15 -12.12 -6.99
CA VAL A 392 -8.35 -13.52 -6.58
C VAL A 392 -7.74 -14.41 -7.65
N ALA A 393 -6.60 -15.00 -7.34
CA ALA A 393 -5.85 -15.85 -8.26
C ALA A 393 -5.75 -17.30 -7.79
N ASP A 394 -5.62 -18.21 -8.74
CA ASP A 394 -5.34 -19.62 -8.46
C ASP A 394 -3.84 -19.76 -8.10
N PRO A 395 -3.50 -20.06 -6.84
CA PRO A 395 -2.11 -20.15 -6.43
C PRO A 395 -1.34 -21.31 -7.05
N ARG A 396 -2.04 -22.23 -7.74
CA ARG A 396 -1.40 -23.34 -8.46
C ARG A 396 -0.75 -22.87 -9.76
N THR A 397 -1.29 -21.79 -10.39
CA THR A 397 -0.96 -21.40 -11.77
C THR A 397 -0.74 -19.92 -11.99
N GLY A 398 -1.19 -19.06 -11.08
CA GLY A 398 -1.22 -17.60 -11.26
C GLY A 398 -2.38 -17.10 -12.14
N GLU A 399 -3.35 -17.97 -12.47
CA GLU A 399 -4.53 -17.53 -13.22
C GLU A 399 -5.40 -16.63 -12.36
N ILE A 400 -5.60 -15.38 -12.78
CA ILE A 400 -6.53 -14.46 -12.15
C ILE A 400 -7.96 -14.86 -12.50
N ILE A 401 -8.75 -15.12 -11.47
CA ILE A 401 -10.14 -15.53 -11.56
C ILE A 401 -11.08 -14.33 -11.48
N LYS A 402 -10.73 -13.37 -10.61
CA LYS A 402 -11.50 -12.15 -10.40
C LYS A 402 -10.58 -10.99 -10.00
N GLY A 403 -10.74 -9.86 -10.69
CA GLY A 403 -10.15 -8.58 -10.26
C GLY A 403 -11.13 -7.78 -9.42
N ASN A 404 -10.61 -7.15 -8.37
CA ASN A 404 -11.35 -6.30 -7.44
C ASN A 404 -10.59 -4.99 -7.21
N VAL A 405 -11.09 -3.90 -7.78
CA VAL A 405 -10.50 -2.55 -7.67
C VAL A 405 -11.29 -1.75 -6.65
N THR A 406 -10.60 -1.10 -5.71
CA THR A 406 -11.18 -0.27 -4.65
C THR A 406 -10.63 1.14 -4.70
N LEU A 407 -11.48 2.12 -4.98
CA LEU A 407 -11.13 3.53 -5.18
C LEU A 407 -11.77 4.42 -4.12
N GLY A 408 -10.94 5.18 -3.39
CA GLY A 408 -11.36 6.04 -2.29
C GLY A 408 -11.89 7.40 -2.76
N SER A 409 -13.07 7.78 -2.29
CA SER A 409 -13.75 9.03 -2.69
C SER A 409 -13.04 10.31 -2.23
N LEU A 410 -12.26 10.25 -1.16
CA LEU A 410 -11.54 11.41 -0.63
C LEU A 410 -10.36 11.82 -1.52
N ARG A 411 -9.91 10.93 -2.41
CA ARG A 411 -8.85 11.26 -3.37
C ARG A 411 -9.23 12.45 -4.24
N GLY A 412 -10.40 12.42 -4.87
CA GLY A 412 -10.87 13.53 -5.68
C GLY A 412 -11.01 14.85 -4.90
N ARG A 413 -11.42 14.79 -3.63
CA ARG A 413 -11.50 15.98 -2.78
C ARG A 413 -10.13 16.57 -2.47
N GLN A 414 -9.13 15.72 -2.27
CA GLN A 414 -7.75 16.17 -2.05
C GLN A 414 -7.17 16.84 -3.28
N ASP A 415 -7.33 16.24 -4.46
CA ASP A 415 -6.81 16.82 -5.69
C ASP A 415 -7.50 18.15 -6.01
N TYR A 416 -8.80 18.26 -5.71
CA TYR A 416 -9.55 19.51 -5.83
C TYR A 416 -8.99 20.59 -4.90
N MET A 417 -8.73 20.26 -3.65
CA MET A 417 -8.13 21.17 -2.65
C MET A 417 -6.72 21.62 -3.11
N ILE A 418 -5.92 20.73 -3.66
CA ILE A 418 -4.59 21.09 -4.20
C ILE A 418 -4.73 22.10 -5.34
N ALA A 419 -5.67 21.87 -6.25
CA ALA A 419 -5.92 22.79 -7.37
C ALA A 419 -6.41 24.16 -6.88
N GLU A 420 -7.33 24.20 -5.92
CA GLU A 420 -7.80 25.45 -5.30
C GLU A 420 -6.66 26.20 -4.59
N ALA A 421 -5.82 25.48 -3.84
CA ALA A 421 -4.68 26.06 -3.14
C ALA A 421 -3.65 26.68 -4.10
N LEU A 422 -3.41 26.05 -5.24
CA LEU A 422 -2.48 26.51 -6.25
C LEU A 422 -2.99 27.75 -7.00
N THR A 423 -4.29 27.81 -7.32
CA THR A 423 -4.85 28.80 -8.25
C THR A 423 -5.59 29.95 -7.56
N ALA A 424 -5.96 29.80 -6.28
CA ALA A 424 -6.76 30.77 -5.52
C ALA A 424 -7.98 31.29 -6.35
N PRO A 425 -8.93 30.43 -6.74
CA PRO A 425 -9.88 30.72 -7.82
C PRO A 425 -11.03 31.66 -7.40
N TYR A 426 -11.14 32.10 -6.14
CA TYR A 426 -12.30 32.82 -5.60
C TYR A 426 -12.08 34.33 -5.47
N MET A 427 -11.19 34.93 -6.27
CA MET A 427 -10.83 36.35 -6.19
C MET A 427 -12.03 37.30 -6.37
N ASP A 428 -12.96 36.97 -7.27
CA ASP A 428 -14.12 37.79 -7.61
C ASP A 428 -15.41 37.38 -6.85
N ALA A 429 -15.30 36.42 -5.92
CA ALA A 429 -16.46 35.92 -5.21
C ALA A 429 -16.80 36.79 -4.00
N SER A 430 -18.05 37.25 -3.87
CA SER A 430 -18.52 38.05 -2.73
C SER A 430 -19.38 37.21 -1.78
N ALA A 431 -19.25 37.49 -0.46
CA ALA A 431 -19.99 36.82 0.58
C ALA A 431 -21.51 37.02 0.38
N GLY A 432 -22.27 35.93 0.40
CA GLY A 432 -23.74 35.96 0.33
C GLY A 432 -24.33 35.82 -1.08
N GLN A 433 -23.53 35.73 -2.12
CA GLN A 433 -24.04 35.21 -3.39
C GLN A 433 -24.10 33.67 -3.33
N PRO A 434 -25.24 33.05 -3.68
CA PRO A 434 -25.26 31.61 -3.93
C PRO A 434 -24.18 31.34 -4.97
N HIS A 435 -23.30 30.40 -4.73
CA HIS A 435 -22.53 29.83 -5.83
C HIS A 435 -23.57 29.46 -6.90
N GLU A 436 -23.52 30.12 -8.03
CA GLU A 436 -24.21 29.58 -9.20
C GLU A 436 -23.63 28.16 -9.36
N GLU A 437 -24.50 27.15 -9.17
CA GLU A 437 -24.22 25.75 -9.56
C GLU A 437 -24.08 25.66 -11.09
N GLY A 438 -23.40 26.60 -11.70
CA GLY A 438 -23.40 26.90 -13.11
C GLY A 438 -22.05 26.96 -13.80
N HIS A 439 -20.95 26.56 -13.13
CA HIS A 439 -19.78 26.17 -13.90
C HIS A 439 -20.11 24.82 -14.55
N HIS A 440 -20.28 24.86 -15.86
CA HIS A 440 -20.34 23.61 -16.62
C HIS A 440 -19.10 22.78 -16.26
N PRO A 441 -19.24 21.46 -16.00
CA PRO A 441 -18.11 20.61 -15.61
C PRO A 441 -16.87 20.73 -16.53
N GLY A 442 -17.02 21.26 -17.75
CA GLY A 442 -15.95 21.53 -18.69
C GLY A 442 -15.21 22.87 -18.49
N GLU A 443 -15.71 23.75 -17.63
CA GLU A 443 -15.15 25.11 -17.43
C GLU A 443 -14.40 25.27 -16.10
N ASP A 444 -14.45 24.27 -15.21
CA ASP A 444 -13.73 24.25 -13.94
C ASP A 444 -12.37 23.52 -14.07
N PRO A 445 -11.23 24.25 -14.11
CA PRO A 445 -9.90 23.63 -14.26
C PRO A 445 -9.55 22.68 -13.10
N ALA A 446 -10.01 22.98 -11.88
CA ALA A 446 -9.79 22.12 -10.72
C ALA A 446 -10.52 20.78 -10.88
N LEU A 447 -11.80 20.82 -11.31
CA LEU A 447 -12.54 19.59 -11.59
C LEU A 447 -11.93 18.80 -12.76
N GLN A 448 -11.44 19.47 -13.81
CA GLN A 448 -10.75 18.77 -14.91
C GLN A 448 -9.48 18.07 -14.44
N MET A 449 -8.69 18.71 -13.60
CA MET A 449 -7.52 18.08 -12.98
C MET A 449 -7.91 16.84 -12.15
N VAL A 450 -8.95 16.94 -11.32
CA VAL A 450 -9.48 15.80 -10.54
C VAL A 450 -9.92 14.66 -11.45
N LEU A 451 -10.67 14.95 -12.50
CA LEU A 451 -11.16 13.92 -13.43
C LEU A 451 -10.00 13.27 -14.20
N ALA A 452 -8.97 14.02 -14.56
CA ALA A 452 -7.75 13.46 -15.16
C ALA A 452 -7.05 12.50 -14.20
N ARG A 453 -6.91 12.86 -12.93
CA ARG A 453 -6.36 11.96 -11.90
C ARG A 453 -7.21 10.71 -11.68
N ILE A 454 -8.52 10.85 -11.63
CA ILE A 454 -9.44 9.69 -11.44
C ILE A 454 -9.33 8.72 -12.63
N ARG A 455 -9.18 9.22 -13.87
CA ARG A 455 -8.92 8.35 -15.04
C ARG A 455 -7.62 7.58 -14.89
N GLN A 456 -6.53 8.28 -14.56
CA GLN A 456 -5.22 7.67 -14.37
C GLN A 456 -5.26 6.64 -13.23
N LEU A 457 -5.88 6.98 -12.08
CA LEU A 457 -6.02 6.08 -10.94
C LEU A 457 -6.85 4.83 -11.29
N ALA A 458 -7.95 4.99 -12.03
CA ALA A 458 -8.74 3.85 -12.48
C ALA A 458 -7.95 2.91 -13.41
N ALA A 459 -7.10 3.46 -14.28
CA ALA A 459 -6.19 2.66 -15.10
C ALA A 459 -5.15 1.95 -14.22
N HIS A 460 -4.54 2.66 -13.27
CA HIS A 460 -3.52 2.15 -12.34
C HIS A 460 -4.03 0.94 -11.54
N GLU A 461 -5.10 1.10 -10.77
CA GLU A 461 -5.65 0.03 -9.94
C GLU A 461 -6.18 -1.16 -10.77
N THR A 462 -6.67 -0.87 -11.98
CA THR A 462 -7.03 -1.95 -12.92
C THR A 462 -5.78 -2.71 -13.38
N GLY A 463 -4.65 -2.04 -13.55
CA GLY A 463 -3.36 -2.66 -13.90
C GLY A 463 -2.92 -3.70 -12.89
N HIS A 464 -3.05 -3.43 -11.59
CA HIS A 464 -2.77 -4.42 -10.54
C HIS A 464 -3.63 -5.68 -10.69
N THR A 465 -4.89 -5.52 -11.01
CA THR A 465 -5.79 -6.66 -11.24
C THR A 465 -5.56 -7.38 -12.58
N LEU A 466 -4.68 -6.86 -13.43
CA LEU A 466 -4.11 -7.54 -14.58
C LEU A 466 -2.78 -8.24 -14.27
N GLY A 467 -2.30 -8.16 -13.02
CA GLY A 467 -1.06 -8.77 -12.52
C GLY A 467 0.15 -7.84 -12.52
N LEU A 468 -0.01 -6.56 -12.85
CA LEU A 468 1.10 -5.61 -12.98
C LEU A 468 1.54 -5.05 -11.62
N ALA A 469 2.84 -5.02 -11.40
CA ALA A 469 3.49 -4.31 -10.29
C ALA A 469 3.73 -2.84 -10.65
N HIS A 470 4.04 -2.00 -9.65
CA HIS A 470 4.42 -0.61 -9.88
C HIS A 470 5.68 -0.48 -10.72
N ASN A 471 5.74 0.57 -11.54
CA ASN A 471 6.95 0.98 -12.24
C ASN A 471 7.31 2.43 -11.87
N PHE A 472 8.05 2.62 -10.79
CA PHE A 472 8.47 3.92 -10.29
C PHE A 472 9.65 4.54 -11.05
N ALA A 473 10.15 3.88 -12.08
CA ALA A 473 11.13 4.48 -12.98
C ALA A 473 10.50 5.14 -14.21
N ALA A 474 9.19 5.02 -14.40
CA ALA A 474 8.51 5.51 -15.58
C ALA A 474 8.56 7.05 -15.72
N SER A 475 8.46 7.79 -14.60
CA SER A 475 8.60 9.27 -14.57
C SER A 475 9.91 9.76 -15.18
N SER A 476 11.00 8.99 -15.06
CA SER A 476 12.32 9.33 -15.60
C SER A 476 12.43 9.19 -17.11
N VAL A 477 11.54 8.43 -17.75
CA VAL A 477 11.51 8.27 -19.22
C VAL A 477 10.60 9.33 -19.84
N SER A 478 9.37 9.38 -19.38
CA SER A 478 8.39 10.41 -19.72
C SER A 478 7.24 10.39 -18.71
N GLN A 479 6.52 11.50 -18.56
CA GLN A 479 5.35 11.58 -17.69
C GLN A 479 4.23 10.60 -18.02
N SER A 480 4.24 9.99 -19.20
CA SER A 480 3.22 9.08 -19.71
C SER A 480 3.76 7.70 -20.02
N ASP A 481 4.92 7.32 -19.49
CA ASP A 481 5.52 6.04 -19.85
C ASP A 481 4.77 4.87 -19.24
N SER A 482 4.23 5.00 -18.03
CA SER A 482 3.40 3.98 -17.40
C SER A 482 2.32 4.57 -16.50
N VAL A 483 1.11 4.00 -16.55
CA VAL A 483 0.07 4.31 -15.55
C VAL A 483 0.35 3.60 -14.21
N MET A 484 1.29 2.64 -14.18
CA MET A 484 1.69 1.93 -12.96
C MET A 484 2.69 2.71 -12.10
N ASP A 485 2.95 3.98 -12.43
CA ASP A 485 3.65 4.94 -11.58
C ASP A 485 2.66 5.74 -10.71
N TYR A 486 3.19 6.41 -9.67
CA TYR A 486 2.45 7.39 -8.87
C TYR A 486 2.81 8.81 -9.34
N PRO A 487 2.06 9.41 -10.27
CA PRO A 487 2.40 10.73 -10.77
C PRO A 487 2.02 11.83 -9.78
N HIS A 488 2.95 12.72 -9.48
CA HIS A 488 2.63 14.02 -8.88
C HIS A 488 1.99 14.91 -9.94
N PRO A 489 1.05 15.83 -9.59
CA PRO A 489 0.48 16.72 -10.58
C PRO A 489 1.59 17.56 -11.26
N ASN A 490 1.71 17.45 -12.59
CA ASN A 490 2.65 18.22 -13.37
C ASN A 490 2.12 19.62 -13.60
N ILE A 491 2.34 20.49 -12.64
CA ILE A 491 1.93 21.89 -12.68
C ILE A 491 3.03 22.72 -13.32
N VAL A 492 2.67 23.55 -14.28
CA VAL A 492 3.61 24.44 -14.97
C VAL A 492 3.20 25.90 -14.82
N LEU A 493 4.14 26.80 -15.04
CA LEU A 493 3.86 28.23 -15.19
C LEU A 493 3.73 28.55 -16.68
N ASP A 494 2.67 29.28 -17.06
CA ASP A 494 2.50 29.81 -18.41
C ASP A 494 3.53 30.91 -18.70
N ALA A 495 3.52 31.43 -19.92
CA ALA A 495 4.42 32.49 -20.34
C ALA A 495 4.28 33.81 -19.53
N ASN A 496 3.19 33.99 -18.83
CA ASN A 496 2.90 35.15 -17.98
C ASN A 496 3.20 34.87 -16.49
N GLY A 497 3.63 33.64 -16.13
CA GLY A 497 3.89 33.21 -14.77
C GLY A 497 2.65 32.73 -14.01
N HIS A 498 1.51 32.50 -14.68
CA HIS A 498 0.32 31.94 -14.06
C HIS A 498 0.40 30.42 -14.01
N ILE A 499 -0.26 29.83 -13.01
CA ILE A 499 -0.33 28.40 -12.82
C ILE A 499 -1.26 27.77 -13.85
N ASP A 500 -0.76 26.77 -14.57
CA ASP A 500 -1.51 25.99 -15.55
C ASP A 500 -1.68 24.55 -15.05
N LEU A 501 -2.96 24.15 -14.86
CA LEU A 501 -3.38 22.81 -14.44
C LEU A 501 -3.67 21.86 -15.60
N SER A 502 -3.69 22.35 -16.84
CA SER A 502 -4.21 21.62 -18.01
C SER A 502 -3.42 20.34 -18.34
N HIS A 503 -2.17 20.26 -17.89
CA HIS A 503 -1.24 19.15 -18.12
C HIS A 503 -0.88 18.42 -16.85
N ALA A 504 -1.68 18.55 -15.78
CA ALA A 504 -1.38 17.98 -14.47
C ALA A 504 -1.22 16.44 -14.50
N TYR A 505 -2.01 15.77 -15.33
CA TYR A 505 -1.94 14.31 -15.49
C TYR A 505 -2.05 13.94 -16.97
N THR A 506 -1.35 12.86 -17.34
CA THR A 506 -1.34 12.32 -18.69
C THR A 506 -2.62 11.56 -19.03
N VAL A 507 -2.87 11.37 -20.31
CA VAL A 507 -4.04 10.67 -20.84
C VAL A 507 -3.59 9.43 -21.60
N ASN A 508 -4.37 8.37 -21.54
CA ASN A 508 -4.11 7.06 -22.13
C ASN A 508 -3.05 6.21 -21.40
N ILE A 509 -2.87 5.02 -21.95
CA ILE A 509 -1.94 4.03 -21.44
C ILE A 509 -0.51 4.34 -21.90
N GLY A 510 0.48 4.06 -21.07
CA GLY A 510 1.87 4.34 -21.35
C GLY A 510 2.55 3.37 -22.33
N ALA A 511 3.77 3.69 -22.70
CA ALA A 511 4.58 2.85 -23.56
C ALA A 511 5.03 1.58 -22.83
N TRP A 512 5.47 1.73 -21.58
CA TRP A 512 5.81 0.57 -20.73
C TRP A 512 4.63 -0.36 -20.49
N ASP A 513 3.44 0.18 -20.26
CA ASP A 513 2.23 -0.61 -20.03
C ASP A 513 1.93 -1.54 -21.21
N LYS A 514 2.18 -1.07 -22.44
CA LYS A 514 2.04 -1.89 -23.67
C LYS A 514 3.07 -3.01 -23.71
N VAL A 515 4.29 -2.76 -23.26
CA VAL A 515 5.35 -3.77 -23.16
C VAL A 515 4.96 -4.83 -22.13
N ALA A 516 4.52 -4.42 -20.95
CA ALA A 516 4.12 -5.33 -19.88
C ALA A 516 2.93 -6.22 -20.31
N ILE A 517 1.89 -5.63 -20.90
CA ILE A 517 0.76 -6.42 -21.44
C ILE A 517 1.21 -7.32 -22.60
N ASP A 518 2.12 -6.88 -23.45
CA ASP A 518 2.67 -7.72 -24.52
C ASP A 518 3.42 -8.92 -23.95
N TYR A 519 4.26 -8.73 -22.94
CA TYR A 519 4.93 -9.83 -22.25
C TYR A 519 3.93 -10.80 -21.59
N GLY A 520 2.96 -10.29 -20.85
CA GLY A 520 2.04 -11.10 -20.04
C GLY A 520 0.94 -11.79 -20.87
N TYR A 521 0.42 -11.12 -21.90
CA TYR A 521 -0.81 -11.51 -22.56
C TYR A 521 -0.69 -11.83 -24.05
N ARG A 522 0.50 -11.69 -24.67
CA ARG A 522 0.72 -12.19 -26.03
C ARG A 522 0.57 -13.71 -26.05
N GLU A 523 -0.30 -14.21 -26.90
CA GLU A 523 -0.45 -15.62 -27.16
C GLU A 523 0.20 -16.00 -28.51
N PHE A 524 0.98 -17.06 -28.50
CA PHE A 524 1.74 -17.52 -29.65
C PHE A 524 0.93 -18.54 -30.46
N PRO A 525 1.25 -18.77 -31.78
CA PRO A 525 0.62 -19.81 -32.57
C PRO A 525 0.77 -21.19 -31.93
N GLN A 526 -0.23 -22.05 -32.11
CA GLN A 526 -0.38 -23.33 -31.42
C GLN A 526 0.86 -24.27 -31.49
N HIS A 527 1.70 -24.13 -32.48
CA HIS A 527 2.89 -24.99 -32.69
C HIS A 527 4.21 -24.28 -32.29
N THR A 528 4.15 -23.15 -31.64
CA THR A 528 5.34 -22.46 -31.11
C THR A 528 5.94 -23.30 -29.98
N SER A 529 7.24 -23.66 -30.11
CA SER A 529 7.92 -24.39 -29.04
C SER A 529 8.14 -23.49 -27.82
N ALA A 530 8.27 -24.06 -26.62
CA ALA A 530 8.53 -23.34 -25.41
C ALA A 530 9.80 -22.45 -25.49
N ASP A 531 10.86 -22.95 -26.14
CA ASP A 531 12.10 -22.19 -26.36
C ASP A 531 11.86 -21.01 -27.30
N ALA A 532 11.08 -21.19 -28.39
CA ALA A 532 10.75 -20.08 -29.29
C ALA A 532 9.85 -19.05 -28.64
N GLU A 533 8.91 -19.43 -27.79
CA GLU A 533 8.13 -18.54 -26.96
C GLU A 533 9.02 -17.76 -26.00
N GLN A 534 9.93 -18.41 -25.29
CA GLN A 534 10.85 -17.78 -24.35
C GLN A 534 11.76 -16.76 -25.06
N VAL A 535 12.27 -17.07 -26.25
CA VAL A 535 13.06 -16.13 -27.07
C VAL A 535 12.22 -14.92 -27.46
N ALA A 536 10.98 -15.13 -27.90
CA ALA A 536 10.09 -14.04 -28.29
C ALA A 536 9.75 -13.12 -27.10
N LEU A 537 9.47 -13.69 -25.93
CA LEU A 537 9.24 -12.93 -24.69
C LEU A 537 10.48 -12.14 -24.25
N SER A 538 11.66 -12.74 -24.35
CA SER A 538 12.92 -12.04 -24.05
C SER A 538 13.17 -10.88 -25.02
N ASN A 539 12.80 -11.03 -26.30
CA ASN A 539 12.92 -9.97 -27.28
C ASN A 539 11.99 -8.79 -27.00
N ILE A 540 10.78 -9.01 -26.45
CA ILE A 540 9.87 -7.93 -26.03
C ILE A 540 10.60 -7.04 -25.00
N LEU A 541 11.18 -7.64 -23.97
CA LEU A 541 11.87 -6.91 -22.91
C LEU A 541 13.16 -6.22 -23.41
N SER A 542 13.95 -6.91 -24.24
CA SER A 542 15.19 -6.33 -24.79
C SER A 542 14.91 -5.17 -25.75
N ASN A 543 13.80 -5.20 -26.48
CA ASN A 543 13.39 -4.07 -27.32
C ASN A 543 12.96 -2.87 -26.48
N ALA A 544 12.29 -3.10 -25.34
CA ALA A 544 11.93 -2.04 -24.39
C ALA A 544 13.18 -1.39 -23.77
N ASP A 545 14.14 -2.21 -23.34
CA ASP A 545 15.43 -1.74 -22.83
C ASP A 545 16.17 -0.91 -23.89
N GLY A 546 16.19 -1.39 -25.15
CA GLY A 546 16.78 -0.67 -26.28
C GLY A 546 16.09 0.65 -26.62
N ALA A 547 14.83 0.80 -26.26
CA ALA A 547 14.06 2.04 -26.35
C ALA A 547 14.23 2.96 -25.13
N GLY A 548 15.06 2.57 -24.16
CA GLY A 548 15.33 3.33 -22.93
C GLY A 548 14.25 3.17 -21.84
N GLN A 549 13.32 2.25 -22.00
CA GLN A 549 12.30 1.96 -20.98
C GLN A 549 12.92 1.18 -19.82
N VAL A 550 12.54 1.54 -18.60
CA VAL A 550 13.11 1.00 -17.37
C VAL A 550 11.98 0.51 -16.47
N PHE A 551 12.23 -0.58 -15.77
CA PHE A 551 11.34 -1.07 -14.73
C PHE A 551 12.07 -1.18 -13.41
N ILE A 552 11.63 -0.42 -12.41
CA ILE A 552 12.06 -0.49 -11.01
C ILE A 552 10.81 -0.39 -10.14
N THR A 553 10.69 -1.28 -9.18
CA THR A 553 9.48 -1.42 -8.35
C THR A 553 9.73 -1.03 -6.88
N ASP A 554 8.80 -1.35 -6.01
CA ASP A 554 8.61 -0.87 -4.64
C ASP A 554 9.85 -0.99 -3.74
N GLU A 555 10.52 -2.15 -3.73
CA GLU A 555 11.66 -2.38 -2.84
C GLU A 555 12.82 -1.43 -3.08
N ASP A 556 12.94 -0.91 -4.31
CA ASP A 556 13.99 0.03 -4.72
C ASP A 556 13.50 1.49 -4.79
N ALA A 557 12.21 1.72 -4.68
CA ALA A 557 11.61 3.06 -4.75
C ALA A 557 11.14 3.61 -3.40
N ARG A 558 10.50 2.79 -2.55
CA ARG A 558 9.86 3.25 -1.30
C ARG A 558 10.83 3.60 -0.17
N PRO A 559 11.86 2.82 0.16
CA PRO A 559 12.72 3.15 1.29
C PRO A 559 13.48 4.46 1.09
N PHE A 560 13.53 5.31 2.11
CA PHE A 560 14.29 6.57 2.08
C PHE A 560 15.78 6.35 1.77
N GLY A 561 16.32 5.20 2.19
CA GLY A 561 17.69 4.79 1.90
C GLY A 561 17.91 4.17 0.53
N SER A 562 16.91 4.10 -0.36
CA SER A 562 17.05 3.53 -1.70
C SER A 562 18.19 4.16 -2.50
N ALA A 563 18.80 3.35 -3.36
CA ALA A 563 19.97 3.75 -4.14
C ALA A 563 19.62 4.17 -5.56
N HIS A 564 18.49 3.74 -6.10
CA HIS A 564 18.17 3.98 -7.51
C HIS A 564 17.83 5.45 -7.77
N PRO A 565 18.55 6.16 -8.66
CA PRO A 565 18.41 7.61 -8.84
C PRO A 565 17.11 8.02 -9.54
N HIS A 566 16.51 7.11 -10.32
CA HIS A 566 15.37 7.37 -11.19
C HIS A 566 14.12 6.59 -10.80
N ALA A 567 14.00 6.16 -9.55
CA ALA A 567 12.81 5.45 -9.07
C ALA A 567 12.31 6.08 -7.77
N HIS A 568 11.21 6.80 -7.88
CA HIS A 568 10.56 7.43 -6.72
C HIS A 568 9.06 7.54 -6.95
N LEU A 569 8.33 7.70 -5.84
CA LEU A 569 6.88 7.88 -5.79
C LEU A 569 6.58 9.38 -5.83
N TRP A 570 5.58 9.77 -6.63
CA TRP A 570 5.08 11.14 -6.67
C TRP A 570 6.10 12.17 -7.19
N ASP A 571 7.02 11.76 -8.04
CA ASP A 571 7.97 12.65 -8.74
C ASP A 571 7.59 12.84 -10.21
N ASN A 572 8.32 13.73 -10.88
CA ASN A 572 8.19 13.99 -12.30
C ASN A 572 9.56 14.18 -12.93
N GLY A 573 9.63 13.87 -14.22
CA GLY A 573 10.73 14.26 -15.10
C GLY A 573 12.01 13.43 -15.00
N PRO A 574 12.81 13.44 -16.09
CA PRO A 574 14.03 12.65 -16.19
C PRO A 574 15.24 13.26 -15.44
N ASP A 575 15.14 14.51 -14.99
CA ASP A 575 16.18 15.25 -14.30
C ASP A 575 15.60 15.74 -12.96
N PRO A 576 15.71 14.96 -11.89
CA PRO A 576 15.09 15.27 -10.60
C PRO A 576 15.51 16.64 -10.04
N ALA A 577 16.76 17.05 -10.25
CA ALA A 577 17.28 18.31 -9.73
C ALA A 577 16.70 19.54 -10.49
N ALA A 578 16.59 19.47 -11.80
CA ALA A 578 15.96 20.51 -12.60
C ALA A 578 14.46 20.59 -12.30
N GLU A 579 13.84 19.45 -12.11
CA GLU A 579 12.41 19.35 -11.75
C GLU A 579 12.15 19.91 -10.35
N LEU A 580 13.02 19.69 -9.38
CA LEU A 580 12.93 20.32 -8.06
C LEU A 580 12.99 21.84 -8.15
N ASP A 581 13.88 22.39 -8.98
CA ASP A 581 13.95 23.83 -9.22
C ASP A 581 12.65 24.38 -9.84
N ARG A 582 12.05 23.65 -10.79
CA ARG A 582 10.76 23.98 -11.40
C ARG A 582 9.62 23.94 -10.38
N VAL A 583 9.56 22.89 -9.57
CA VAL A 583 8.54 22.72 -8.51
C VAL A 583 8.64 23.84 -7.46
N LEU A 584 9.85 24.24 -7.06
CA LEU A 584 10.07 25.36 -6.15
C LEU A 584 9.62 26.70 -6.77
N ALA A 585 9.80 26.89 -8.08
CA ALA A 585 9.30 28.08 -8.77
C ALA A 585 7.76 28.12 -8.80
N VAL A 586 7.10 27.00 -9.11
CA VAL A 586 5.63 26.87 -9.05
C VAL A 586 5.12 27.16 -7.64
N ARG A 587 5.73 26.51 -6.62
CA ARG A 587 5.41 26.74 -5.20
C ARG A 587 5.51 28.23 -4.85
N THR A 588 6.57 28.90 -5.27
CA THR A 588 6.77 30.34 -4.99
C THR A 588 5.69 31.20 -5.65
N ALA A 589 5.36 30.92 -6.92
CA ALA A 589 4.29 31.63 -7.62
C ALA A 589 2.94 31.45 -6.92
N ALA A 590 2.63 30.22 -6.51
CA ALA A 590 1.40 29.89 -5.80
C ALA A 590 1.33 30.58 -4.42
N LEU A 591 2.41 30.58 -3.62
CA LEU A 591 2.47 31.27 -2.33
C LEU A 591 2.31 32.77 -2.47
N ASN A 592 2.83 33.38 -3.54
CA ASN A 592 2.66 34.81 -3.80
C ASN A 592 1.20 35.19 -4.12
N ASN A 593 0.40 34.26 -4.62
CA ASN A 593 -1.02 34.42 -4.91
C ASN A 593 -1.93 33.89 -3.80
N PHE A 594 -1.37 33.24 -2.78
CA PHE A 594 -2.14 32.61 -1.72
C PHE A 594 -2.78 33.64 -0.78
N GLY A 595 -4.06 33.47 -0.51
CA GLY A 595 -4.83 34.35 0.35
C GLY A 595 -6.27 33.89 0.55
N GLU A 596 -7.16 34.81 0.93
CA GLU A 596 -8.59 34.54 1.15
C GLU A 596 -9.26 33.90 -0.06
N ALA A 597 -8.77 34.21 -1.25
CA ALA A 597 -9.28 33.66 -2.52
C ALA A 597 -8.99 32.15 -2.69
N ALA A 598 -8.19 31.53 -1.84
CA ALA A 598 -7.98 30.08 -1.85
C ALA A 598 -9.14 29.31 -1.22
N ILE A 599 -10.04 29.97 -0.50
CA ILE A 599 -11.22 29.35 0.10
C ILE A 599 -12.50 30.07 -0.32
N ARG A 600 -13.61 29.33 -0.29
CA ARG A 600 -14.92 29.87 -0.71
C ARG A 600 -15.43 30.93 0.28
N PRO A 601 -16.15 31.97 -0.18
CA PRO A 601 -16.82 32.92 0.69
C PRO A 601 -17.72 32.23 1.71
N GLY A 602 -17.64 32.65 2.97
CA GLY A 602 -18.39 32.02 4.08
C GLY A 602 -17.69 30.84 4.74
N THR A 603 -16.55 30.39 4.21
CA THR A 603 -15.69 29.38 4.83
C THR A 603 -14.88 30.01 5.98
N PRO A 604 -14.73 29.34 7.14
CA PRO A 604 -13.86 29.88 8.19
C PRO A 604 -12.43 30.10 7.72
N MET A 605 -11.88 31.27 8.00
CA MET A 605 -10.51 31.64 7.59
C MET A 605 -9.44 30.65 8.09
N ALA A 606 -9.67 29.98 9.21
CA ALA A 606 -8.76 28.95 9.73
C ALA A 606 -8.60 27.74 8.77
N GLN A 607 -9.50 27.53 7.79
CA GLN A 607 -9.33 26.48 6.77
C GLN A 607 -8.24 26.82 5.75
N LEU A 608 -7.74 28.05 5.71
CA LEU A 608 -6.55 28.40 4.92
C LEU A 608 -5.33 27.57 5.32
N GLU A 609 -5.21 27.15 6.58
CA GLU A 609 -4.11 26.26 7.00
C GLU A 609 -4.16 24.93 6.23
N GLN A 610 -5.34 24.35 6.01
CA GLN A 610 -5.48 23.09 5.25
C GLN A 610 -5.11 23.27 3.77
N MET A 611 -5.40 24.43 3.20
CA MET A 611 -5.00 24.77 1.83
C MET A 611 -3.49 25.01 1.73
N LEU A 612 -2.90 25.59 2.79
CA LEU A 612 -1.49 25.89 2.85
C LEU A 612 -0.61 24.64 2.94
N VAL A 613 -1.04 23.57 3.61
CA VAL A 613 -0.26 22.34 3.79
C VAL A 613 0.25 21.75 2.47
N PRO A 614 -0.59 21.37 1.50
CA PRO A 614 -0.11 20.80 0.24
C PRO A 614 0.69 21.79 -0.59
N LEU A 615 0.40 23.08 -0.47
CA LEU A 615 1.11 24.13 -1.18
C LEU A 615 2.50 24.37 -0.58
N TYR A 616 2.59 24.53 0.74
CA TYR A 616 3.86 24.76 1.43
C TYR A 616 4.82 23.57 1.29
N LEU A 617 4.31 22.35 1.32
CA LEU A 617 5.06 21.11 1.15
C LEU A 617 5.04 20.56 -0.29
N PHE A 618 4.68 21.36 -1.29
CA PHE A 618 4.52 20.92 -2.67
C PHE A 618 5.78 20.29 -3.26
N HIS A 619 6.96 20.66 -2.77
CA HIS A 619 8.27 20.18 -3.20
C HIS A 619 8.71 18.86 -2.55
N ARG A 620 7.95 18.30 -1.56
CA ARG A 620 8.43 17.19 -0.70
C ARG A 620 8.92 15.98 -1.49
N TYR A 621 8.11 15.46 -2.41
CA TYR A 621 8.44 14.24 -3.14
C TYR A 621 9.56 14.45 -4.16
N GLN A 622 9.55 15.59 -4.82
CA GLN A 622 10.63 15.92 -5.75
C GLN A 622 11.96 16.13 -5.02
N THR A 623 11.93 16.60 -3.78
CA THR A 623 13.12 16.65 -2.91
C THR A 623 13.63 15.24 -2.61
N GLU A 624 12.76 14.32 -2.24
CA GLU A 624 13.11 12.92 -1.97
C GLU A 624 13.70 12.25 -3.21
N ALA A 625 13.07 12.42 -4.37
CA ALA A 625 13.58 11.92 -5.66
C ALA A 625 14.99 12.47 -5.96
N THR A 626 15.18 13.80 -5.80
CA THR A 626 16.47 14.44 -6.06
C THR A 626 17.56 13.95 -5.11
N ILE A 627 17.23 13.69 -3.85
CA ILE A 627 18.19 13.14 -2.87
C ILE A 627 18.70 11.76 -3.28
N LYS A 628 17.92 10.95 -4.02
CA LYS A 628 18.33 9.61 -4.44
C LYS A 628 19.52 9.61 -5.42
N GLU A 629 19.74 10.70 -6.13
CA GLU A 629 20.95 10.87 -6.94
C GLU A 629 22.22 10.96 -6.07
N ILE A 630 22.13 11.49 -4.84
CA ILE A 630 23.26 11.68 -3.93
C ILE A 630 23.64 10.35 -3.27
N GLY A 631 24.79 9.81 -3.64
CA GLY A 631 25.20 8.44 -3.28
C GLY A 631 24.32 7.41 -3.99
N GLY A 632 23.84 7.73 -5.19
CA GLY A 632 23.00 6.89 -6.02
C GLY A 632 23.78 5.84 -6.81
N LEU A 633 23.09 4.77 -7.17
CA LEU A 633 23.53 3.68 -8.03
C LEU A 633 22.47 3.41 -9.08
N ASP A 634 22.79 3.62 -10.34
CA ASP A 634 21.93 3.26 -11.47
C ASP A 634 22.12 1.79 -11.82
N TYR A 635 21.06 1.01 -11.83
CA TYR A 635 21.05 -0.42 -12.14
C TYR A 635 19.72 -0.84 -12.75
N ARG A 636 19.73 -2.03 -13.31
CA ARG A 636 18.54 -2.73 -13.82
C ARG A 636 18.44 -4.06 -13.11
N TYR A 637 17.31 -4.75 -13.21
CA TYR A 637 17.19 -6.13 -12.72
C TYR A 637 17.82 -7.10 -13.71
N ASN A 638 19.14 -6.99 -13.85
CA ASN A 638 19.94 -7.71 -14.85
C ASN A 638 19.86 -9.24 -14.69
N LEU A 639 19.76 -9.91 -15.81
CA LEU A 639 19.96 -11.35 -15.90
C LEU A 639 21.29 -11.64 -16.62
N ARG A 640 21.96 -12.70 -16.22
CA ARG A 640 23.19 -13.10 -16.88
C ARG A 640 22.96 -13.35 -18.38
N GLY A 641 23.62 -12.56 -19.22
CA GLY A 641 23.57 -12.70 -20.68
C GLY A 641 22.46 -11.90 -21.36
N ASP A 642 21.76 -11.01 -20.65
CA ASP A 642 20.71 -10.15 -21.23
C ASP A 642 21.28 -8.90 -21.96
N GLY A 643 22.59 -8.64 -21.81
CA GLY A 643 23.26 -7.54 -22.50
C GLY A 643 23.00 -6.14 -21.90
N LEU A 644 22.35 -6.07 -20.75
CA LEU A 644 22.13 -4.81 -20.05
C LEU A 644 23.45 -4.28 -19.43
N PRO A 645 23.59 -2.95 -19.27
CA PRO A 645 24.77 -2.37 -18.65
C PRO A 645 24.93 -2.83 -17.20
N ASP A 646 26.18 -2.91 -16.76
CA ASP A 646 26.51 -3.14 -15.35
C ASP A 646 26.05 -1.96 -14.47
N PRO A 647 25.75 -2.19 -13.18
CA PRO A 647 25.42 -1.12 -12.24
C PRO A 647 26.52 -0.05 -12.20
N SER A 648 26.12 1.23 -12.25
CA SER A 648 27.03 2.37 -12.23
C SER A 648 26.69 3.39 -11.15
N ILE A 649 27.72 3.92 -10.48
CA ILE A 649 27.55 5.04 -9.56
C ILE A 649 27.10 6.26 -10.37
N VAL A 650 26.11 6.99 -9.88
CA VAL A 650 25.62 8.22 -10.50
C VAL A 650 26.76 9.19 -10.77
N ASP A 651 26.73 9.86 -11.92
CA ASP A 651 27.79 10.79 -12.31
C ASP A 651 28.04 11.84 -11.20
N PRO A 652 29.32 12.09 -10.84
CA PRO A 652 29.64 13.05 -9.78
C PRO A 652 29.11 14.47 -10.01
N ALA A 653 28.92 14.92 -11.26
CA ALA A 653 28.35 16.22 -11.55
C ALA A 653 26.85 16.26 -11.27
N GLU A 654 26.12 15.19 -11.62
CA GLU A 654 24.67 15.07 -11.30
C GLU A 654 24.48 14.99 -9.78
N GLN A 655 25.28 14.21 -9.05
CA GLN A 655 25.21 14.16 -7.59
C GLN A 655 25.41 15.56 -6.96
N ARG A 656 26.35 16.36 -7.46
CA ARG A 656 26.59 17.73 -6.95
C ARG A 656 25.46 18.68 -7.32
N LYS A 657 24.92 18.55 -8.54
CA LYS A 657 23.74 19.32 -8.98
C LYS A 657 22.55 19.00 -8.10
N ALA A 658 22.30 17.73 -7.83
CA ALA A 658 21.25 17.27 -6.92
C ALA A 658 21.43 17.84 -5.50
N LEU A 659 22.64 17.75 -4.94
CA LEU A 659 22.94 18.33 -3.62
C LEU A 659 22.67 19.84 -3.59
N THR A 660 23.06 20.57 -4.64
CA THR A 660 22.83 22.01 -4.74
C THR A 660 21.32 22.33 -4.79
N ALA A 661 20.53 21.56 -5.52
CA ALA A 661 19.08 21.74 -5.59
C ALA A 661 18.40 21.42 -4.24
N VAL A 662 18.79 20.31 -3.61
CA VAL A 662 18.26 19.88 -2.31
C VAL A 662 18.53 20.91 -1.21
N LEU A 663 19.71 21.50 -1.16
CA LEU A 663 20.06 22.51 -0.15
C LEU A 663 19.17 23.77 -0.22
N LYS A 664 18.60 24.09 -1.38
CA LYS A 664 17.61 25.18 -1.50
C LYS A 664 16.35 24.96 -0.66
N THR A 665 15.99 23.70 -0.40
CA THR A 665 14.81 23.35 0.42
C THR A 665 15.03 23.62 1.91
N LEU A 666 16.28 23.74 2.35
CA LEU A 666 16.67 24.10 3.71
C LEU A 666 16.91 25.61 3.88
N ALA A 667 16.88 26.36 2.77
CA ALA A 667 17.18 27.78 2.81
C ALA A 667 16.02 28.57 3.49
N PRO A 668 16.35 29.59 4.34
CA PRO A 668 15.33 30.40 5.00
C PRO A 668 14.31 31.03 4.07
N GLN A 669 14.75 31.44 2.88
CA GLN A 669 13.90 32.03 1.83
C GLN A 669 12.82 31.06 1.33
N THR A 670 13.09 29.76 1.37
CA THR A 670 12.14 28.70 0.99
C THR A 670 11.18 28.40 2.14
N LEU A 671 11.67 28.42 3.37
CA LEU A 671 10.93 27.94 4.53
C LEU A 671 10.14 29.05 5.27
N THR A 672 10.54 30.32 5.13
CA THR A 672 9.85 31.42 5.80
C THR A 672 8.57 31.79 5.06
N LEU A 673 7.44 31.75 5.76
CA LEU A 673 6.18 32.26 5.22
C LEU A 673 6.14 33.81 5.37
N PRO A 674 5.62 34.53 4.35
CA PRO A 674 5.50 35.96 4.41
C PRO A 674 4.40 36.41 5.39
N GLU A 675 4.54 37.56 5.98
CA GLU A 675 3.57 38.15 6.92
C GLU A 675 2.17 38.29 6.31
N SER A 676 2.08 38.52 4.99
CA SER A 676 0.80 38.56 4.27
C SER A 676 -0.02 37.27 4.39
N ILE A 677 0.63 36.11 4.52
CA ILE A 677 -0.04 34.83 4.75
C ILE A 677 -0.31 34.63 6.25
N LEU A 678 0.68 34.90 7.12
CA LEU A 678 0.57 34.70 8.56
C LEU A 678 -0.58 35.49 9.17
N ALA A 679 -0.77 36.74 8.72
CA ALA A 679 -1.86 37.60 9.17
C ALA A 679 -3.28 37.09 8.81
N LEU A 680 -3.39 36.15 7.88
CA LEU A 680 -4.68 35.57 7.46
C LEU A 680 -5.07 34.30 8.22
N LEU A 681 -4.20 33.75 9.08
CA LEU A 681 -4.38 32.44 9.72
C LEU A 681 -4.83 32.59 11.18
N PRO A 682 -6.14 32.74 11.47
CA PRO A 682 -6.65 32.80 12.83
C PRO A 682 -6.65 31.40 13.47
N PRO A 683 -6.75 31.30 14.80
CA PRO A 683 -7.00 30.04 15.48
C PRO A 683 -8.23 29.32 14.96
N VAL A 684 -8.22 27.99 15.01
CA VAL A 684 -9.34 27.15 14.59
C VAL A 684 -10.56 27.42 15.50
N PRO A 685 -11.74 27.79 14.94
CA PRO A 685 -12.90 28.13 15.74
C PRO A 685 -13.58 26.86 16.32
N PRO A 686 -14.42 27.00 17.38
CA PRO A 686 -15.18 25.90 17.93
C PRO A 686 -15.99 25.15 16.86
N GLY A 687 -15.96 23.82 16.90
CA GLY A 687 -16.62 22.96 15.93
C GLY A 687 -15.74 22.57 14.72
N TYR A 688 -14.53 23.11 14.62
CA TYR A 688 -13.55 22.79 13.60
C TYR A 688 -12.27 22.27 14.27
N PRO A 689 -12.11 20.97 14.52
CA PRO A 689 -10.94 20.46 15.20
C PRO A 689 -9.68 20.56 14.33
N ARG A 690 -8.52 20.74 14.97
CA ARG A 690 -7.24 20.43 14.33
C ARG A 690 -7.14 18.91 14.14
N THR A 691 -6.68 18.50 13.00
CA THR A 691 -6.54 17.09 12.64
C THR A 691 -5.07 16.79 12.33
N ARG A 692 -4.76 15.53 12.01
CA ARG A 692 -3.44 15.15 11.50
C ARG A 692 -3.06 15.85 10.18
N GLU A 693 -4.04 16.43 9.49
CA GLU A 693 -3.83 17.22 8.25
C GLU A 693 -3.33 18.65 8.52
N SER A 694 -3.23 19.06 9.78
CA SER A 694 -2.70 20.37 10.20
C SER A 694 -1.21 20.27 10.51
N PHE A 695 -0.46 21.37 10.36
CA PHE A 695 0.93 21.43 10.80
C PHE A 695 1.05 21.19 12.31
N PRO A 696 2.16 20.61 12.81
CA PRO A 696 2.45 20.57 14.23
C PRO A 696 2.52 21.98 14.80
N SER A 697 2.24 22.14 16.09
CA SER A 697 2.21 23.46 16.72
C SER A 697 2.63 23.41 18.18
N HIS A 698 3.55 24.30 18.58
CA HIS A 698 3.92 24.62 19.96
C HIS A 698 3.17 25.84 20.49
N THR A 699 2.42 26.51 19.63
CA THR A 699 1.69 27.76 19.97
C THR A 699 0.22 27.50 20.35
N GLY A 700 -0.15 26.27 20.61
CA GLY A 700 -1.51 25.86 20.98
C GLY A 700 -2.46 25.84 19.79
N LEU A 701 -3.53 26.65 19.84
CA LEU A 701 -4.53 26.68 18.77
C LEU A 701 -4.14 27.58 17.58
N THR A 702 -3.10 28.39 17.73
CA THR A 702 -2.64 29.27 16.65
C THR A 702 -1.74 28.53 15.70
N PHE A 703 -1.69 28.98 14.45
CA PHE A 703 -0.73 28.47 13.47
C PHE A 703 0.70 28.74 13.95
N ASP A 704 1.59 27.77 13.79
CA ASP A 704 3.00 27.84 14.19
C ASP A 704 3.91 27.80 12.94
N PRO A 705 4.37 28.95 12.45
CA PRO A 705 5.20 29.02 11.26
C PRO A 705 6.60 28.41 11.45
N ILE A 706 7.09 28.38 12.70
CA ILE A 706 8.39 27.79 13.02
C ILE A 706 8.29 26.27 12.97
N ALA A 707 7.28 25.67 13.60
CA ALA A 707 7.06 24.23 13.54
C ALA A 707 6.77 23.74 12.10
N ALA A 708 6.08 24.55 11.29
CA ALA A 708 5.90 24.24 9.87
C ALA A 708 7.24 24.22 9.12
N ALA A 709 8.13 25.16 9.39
CA ALA A 709 9.48 25.20 8.81
C ALA A 709 10.36 24.05 9.28
N GLU A 710 10.32 23.70 10.57
CA GLU A 710 11.01 22.54 11.14
C GLU A 710 10.55 21.23 10.49
N SER A 711 9.24 21.05 10.31
CA SER A 711 8.70 19.84 9.67
C SER A 711 9.15 19.71 8.21
N ALA A 712 9.19 20.80 7.45
CA ALA A 712 9.68 20.81 6.08
C ALA A 712 11.20 20.57 6.00
N ALA A 713 11.98 21.11 6.92
CA ALA A 713 13.42 20.85 7.01
C ALA A 713 13.71 19.38 7.36
N ASP A 714 12.97 18.82 8.32
CA ASP A 714 13.15 17.44 8.76
C ASP A 714 12.79 16.42 7.66
N LEU A 715 11.83 16.72 6.77
CA LEU A 715 11.59 15.92 5.55
C LEU A 715 12.89 15.78 4.72
N THR A 716 13.56 16.90 4.45
CA THR A 716 14.81 16.89 3.69
C THR A 716 15.94 16.20 4.46
N LEU A 717 16.13 16.54 5.74
CA LEU A 717 17.24 16.07 6.56
C LEU A 717 17.15 14.56 6.82
N THR A 718 15.97 14.02 7.06
CA THR A 718 15.75 12.59 7.32
C THR A 718 16.16 11.75 6.11
N VAL A 719 15.77 12.16 4.90
CA VAL A 719 16.13 11.43 3.67
C VAL A 719 17.60 11.63 3.31
N LEU A 720 18.12 12.86 3.40
CA LEU A 720 19.50 13.15 3.03
C LEU A 720 20.53 12.46 3.95
N LEU A 721 20.24 12.41 5.25
CA LEU A 721 21.11 11.81 6.27
C LEU A 721 20.72 10.37 6.61
N ASP A 722 20.06 9.66 5.69
CA ASP A 722 19.73 8.25 5.87
C ASP A 722 20.99 7.40 6.08
N PRO A 723 21.00 6.42 7.02
CA PRO A 723 22.14 5.59 7.36
C PRO A 723 22.74 4.80 6.18
N ALA A 724 21.89 4.29 5.27
CA ALA A 724 22.36 3.55 4.11
C ALA A 724 23.04 4.48 3.10
N ARG A 725 22.45 5.65 2.85
CA ARG A 725 23.03 6.70 2.00
C ARG A 725 24.35 7.19 2.57
N ALA A 726 24.42 7.46 3.87
CA ALA A 726 25.66 7.88 4.53
C ALA A 726 26.80 6.84 4.33
N SER A 727 26.47 5.56 4.37
CA SER A 727 27.43 4.49 4.12
C SER A 727 27.86 4.42 2.65
N ARG A 728 26.94 4.58 1.70
CA ARG A 728 27.25 4.62 0.26
C ARG A 728 28.10 5.82 -0.13
N LEU A 729 27.87 7.00 0.46
CA LEU A 729 28.71 8.18 0.23
C LEU A 729 30.19 7.93 0.60
N ILE A 730 30.46 7.11 1.60
CA ILE A 730 31.83 6.71 1.96
C ILE A 730 32.37 5.76 0.89
N GLU A 731 31.66 4.70 0.56
CA GLU A 731 32.09 3.68 -0.41
C GLU A 731 32.30 4.28 -1.79
N TYR A 732 31.29 5.01 -2.30
CA TYR A 732 31.31 5.52 -3.67
C TYR A 732 32.34 6.62 -3.87
N HIS A 733 32.60 7.46 -2.84
CA HIS A 733 33.71 8.41 -2.89
C HIS A 733 35.10 7.71 -2.96
N MET A 734 35.27 6.56 -2.27
CA MET A 734 36.51 5.79 -2.37
C MET A 734 36.68 5.13 -3.73
N ARG A 735 35.61 4.70 -4.38
CA ARG A 735 35.65 4.11 -5.73
C ARG A 735 35.75 5.17 -6.81
N VAL A 736 35.10 6.31 -6.65
CA VAL A 736 35.08 7.45 -7.58
C VAL A 736 35.33 8.72 -6.78
N PRO A 737 36.60 9.16 -6.62
CA PRO A 737 36.97 10.30 -5.75
C PRO A 737 36.34 11.64 -6.13
N ALA A 738 35.77 11.77 -7.34
CA ALA A 738 35.05 12.95 -7.78
C ALA A 738 33.61 13.00 -7.23
N SER A 739 33.04 11.88 -6.74
CA SER A 739 31.72 11.84 -6.12
C SER A 739 31.72 12.57 -4.77
N PRO A 740 30.58 13.14 -4.34
CA PRO A 740 30.45 13.71 -3.00
C PRO A 740 30.85 12.72 -1.91
N SER A 741 31.59 13.17 -0.91
CA SER A 741 31.86 12.37 0.28
C SER A 741 30.81 12.67 1.36
N LEU A 742 30.60 11.75 2.31
CA LEU A 742 29.74 12.00 3.47
C LEU A 742 30.15 13.29 4.19
N ARG A 743 31.46 13.51 4.39
CA ARG A 743 31.97 14.74 5.01
C ARG A 743 31.56 15.98 4.20
N GLY A 744 31.71 15.95 2.86
CA GLY A 744 31.34 17.07 2.01
C GLY A 744 29.84 17.40 2.05
N VAL A 745 28.98 16.38 2.14
CA VAL A 745 27.54 16.57 2.32
C VAL A 745 27.22 17.23 3.67
N LEU A 746 27.83 16.75 4.77
CA LEU A 746 27.67 17.34 6.11
C LEU A 746 28.13 18.79 6.14
N GLU A 747 29.29 19.10 5.54
CA GLU A 747 29.82 20.47 5.43
C GLU A 747 28.88 21.37 4.63
N ALA A 748 28.31 20.87 3.54
CA ALA A 748 27.36 21.63 2.71
C ALA A 748 26.06 21.94 3.47
N VAL A 749 25.48 20.93 4.17
CA VAL A 749 24.31 21.15 5.03
C VAL A 749 24.61 22.18 6.10
N SER A 750 25.69 22.00 6.88
CA SER A 750 26.08 22.92 7.97
C SER A 750 26.30 24.35 7.46
N SER A 751 26.95 24.51 6.29
CA SER A 751 27.17 25.82 5.70
C SER A 751 25.86 26.49 5.29
N THR A 752 24.94 25.74 4.68
CA THR A 752 23.64 26.27 4.24
C THR A 752 22.79 26.74 5.41
N VAL A 753 22.68 25.94 6.48
CA VAL A 753 21.83 26.29 7.64
C VAL A 753 22.47 27.32 8.58
N ALA A 754 23.80 27.50 8.52
CA ALA A 754 24.52 28.49 9.28
C ALA A 754 24.62 29.86 8.59
N GLU A 755 24.20 29.98 7.31
CA GLU A 755 24.11 31.27 6.63
C GLU A 755 23.12 32.20 7.33
N ARG A 756 23.55 33.43 7.63
CA ARG A 756 22.73 34.45 8.23
C ARG A 756 22.63 35.66 7.27
N PRO A 757 21.72 35.56 6.26
CA PRO A 757 21.60 36.65 5.28
C PRO A 757 21.09 37.94 5.90
N GLU A 758 20.34 37.88 7.02
CA GLU A 758 19.82 39.04 7.72
C GLU A 758 20.15 38.95 9.20
N ALA A 759 20.93 39.91 9.71
CA ALA A 759 21.12 40.10 11.16
C ALA A 759 19.89 40.78 11.75
N GLY A 760 19.22 40.17 12.74
CA GLY A 760 18.16 40.84 13.45
C GLY A 760 17.02 39.98 13.97
N HIS A 761 15.95 40.64 14.42
CA HIS A 761 14.74 40.04 14.96
C HIS A 761 13.66 39.95 13.84
N SER A 762 13.74 38.97 12.98
CA SER A 762 12.75 38.70 11.95
C SER A 762 12.24 37.28 12.06
N MET A 763 11.10 36.99 11.46
CA MET A 763 10.60 35.60 11.34
C MET A 763 11.62 34.72 10.59
N SER A 764 12.29 35.24 9.55
CA SER A 764 13.34 34.53 8.85
C SER A 764 14.49 34.13 9.79
N SER A 765 14.93 35.02 10.67
CA SER A 765 16.02 34.72 11.61
C SER A 765 15.64 33.65 12.64
N GLU A 766 14.36 33.56 13.05
CA GLU A 766 13.89 32.43 13.90
C GLU A 766 13.82 31.11 13.14
N VAL A 767 13.34 31.13 11.89
CA VAL A 767 13.34 29.95 11.03
C VAL A 767 14.78 29.47 10.79
N GLU A 768 15.74 30.35 10.53
CA GLU A 768 17.17 30.01 10.39
C GLU A 768 17.69 29.27 11.62
N ARG A 769 17.45 29.81 12.81
CA ARG A 769 17.88 29.19 14.08
C ARG A 769 17.22 27.81 14.29
N ALA A 770 15.91 27.72 14.02
CA ALA A 770 15.18 26.45 14.15
C ALA A 770 15.74 25.37 13.19
N VAL A 771 15.95 25.73 11.93
CA VAL A 771 16.49 24.80 10.90
C VAL A 771 17.92 24.36 11.22
N GLU A 772 18.79 25.29 11.71
CA GLU A 772 20.13 24.92 12.15
C GLU A 772 20.08 23.93 13.33
N PHE A 773 19.21 24.16 14.29
CA PHE A 773 19.02 23.24 15.40
C PHE A 773 18.56 21.86 14.92
N ARG A 774 17.59 21.79 14.00
CA ARG A 774 17.13 20.54 13.41
C ARG A 774 18.24 19.81 12.64
N ALA A 775 19.06 20.53 11.89
CA ALA A 775 20.19 19.93 11.18
C ALA A 775 21.21 19.30 12.14
N VAL A 776 21.52 19.95 13.25
CA VAL A 776 22.39 19.39 14.30
C VAL A 776 21.74 18.15 14.93
N GLU A 777 20.44 18.19 15.26
CA GLU A 777 19.72 17.02 15.80
C GLU A 777 19.73 15.83 14.81
N ALA A 778 19.52 16.06 13.52
CA ALA A 778 19.58 15.02 12.51
C ALA A 778 20.99 14.38 12.41
N MET A 779 22.04 15.18 12.52
CA MET A 779 23.43 14.68 12.58
C MET A 779 23.67 13.90 13.87
N LEU A 780 23.19 14.38 15.02
CA LEU A 780 23.29 13.66 16.29
C LEU A 780 22.54 12.33 16.23
N ALA A 781 21.37 12.31 15.61
CA ALA A 781 20.60 11.09 15.38
C ALA A 781 21.36 10.08 14.53
N LEU A 782 21.97 10.50 13.42
CA LEU A 782 22.80 9.63 12.57
C LEU A 782 24.03 9.13 13.34
N ALA A 783 24.66 9.94 14.19
CA ALA A 783 25.82 9.56 14.98
C ALA A 783 25.56 8.42 15.97
N VAL A 784 24.31 8.29 16.47
CA VAL A 784 23.92 7.20 17.39
C VAL A 784 23.12 6.08 16.71
N ASN A 785 22.76 6.23 15.43
CA ASN A 785 21.91 5.27 14.73
C ASN A 785 22.63 3.92 14.55
N PRO A 786 22.12 2.81 15.09
CA PRO A 786 22.75 1.49 14.97
C PRO A 786 22.76 0.94 13.53
N ALA A 787 21.88 1.42 12.65
CA ALA A 787 21.85 1.05 11.23
C ALA A 787 22.99 1.72 10.43
N ALA A 788 23.54 2.84 10.91
CA ALA A 788 24.69 3.48 10.27
C ALA A 788 25.99 2.68 10.50
N SER A 789 26.85 2.63 9.46
CA SER A 789 28.16 2.00 9.60
C SER A 789 29.01 2.72 10.67
N SER A 790 29.97 1.98 11.26
CA SER A 790 30.87 2.57 12.27
C SER A 790 31.68 3.75 11.72
N GLN A 791 32.05 3.69 10.44
CA GLN A 791 32.77 4.75 9.73
C GLN A 791 31.86 5.98 9.54
N ALA A 792 30.60 5.78 9.14
CA ALA A 792 29.64 6.88 9.00
C ALA A 792 29.46 7.60 10.34
N ARG A 793 29.19 6.87 11.41
CA ARG A 793 29.06 7.45 12.77
C ARG A 793 30.32 8.20 13.22
N ALA A 794 31.50 7.67 12.91
CA ALA A 794 32.75 8.34 13.25
C ALA A 794 32.96 9.65 12.49
N ILE A 795 32.63 9.69 11.19
CA ILE A 795 32.73 10.92 10.37
C ILE A 795 31.72 11.95 10.88
N VAL A 796 30.47 11.54 11.13
CA VAL A 796 29.43 12.45 11.65
C VAL A 796 29.83 13.01 12.99
N ARG A 797 30.30 12.17 13.93
CA ARG A 797 30.78 12.63 15.24
C ARG A 797 31.96 13.59 15.11
N TRP A 798 32.88 13.30 14.21
CA TRP A 798 33.99 14.21 13.94
C TRP A 798 33.50 15.57 13.45
N HIS A 799 32.51 15.59 12.56
CA HIS A 799 31.92 16.82 12.03
C HIS A 799 31.16 17.61 13.12
N ILE A 800 30.40 16.93 13.98
CA ILE A 800 29.72 17.56 15.14
C ILE A 800 30.74 18.22 16.07
N ASN A 801 31.88 17.58 16.32
CA ASN A 801 32.98 18.16 17.11
C ASN A 801 33.63 19.34 16.40
N ASP A 802 33.65 19.38 15.07
CA ASP A 802 34.10 20.55 14.32
C ASP A 802 33.14 21.73 14.48
N ILE A 803 31.81 21.48 14.38
CA ILE A 803 30.77 22.49 14.69
C ILE A 803 30.95 23.03 16.11
N LEU A 804 31.09 22.16 17.11
CA LEU A 804 31.30 22.57 18.50
C LEU A 804 32.54 23.48 18.67
N ARG A 805 33.63 23.10 18.00
CA ARG A 805 34.88 23.90 18.02
C ARG A 805 34.65 25.27 17.39
N GLN A 806 33.97 25.34 16.23
CA GLN A 806 33.65 26.61 15.57
C GLN A 806 32.77 27.50 16.48
N LEU A 807 31.71 26.93 17.04
CA LEU A 807 30.81 27.63 17.97
C LEU A 807 31.55 28.13 19.22
N THR A 808 32.52 27.42 19.75
CA THR A 808 33.26 27.82 20.98
C THR A 808 34.42 28.79 20.74
N THR A 809 35.02 28.79 19.54
CA THR A 809 36.19 29.63 19.22
C THR A 809 35.84 30.94 18.52
N THR A 810 34.70 31.03 17.83
CA THR A 810 34.21 32.25 17.20
C THR A 810 33.83 33.28 18.30
N PRO A 811 34.06 34.60 18.14
CA PRO A 811 33.63 35.60 19.09
C PRO A 811 32.12 35.51 19.37
N ALA A 812 31.72 35.81 20.62
CA ALA A 812 30.30 35.79 20.99
C ALA A 812 29.49 36.76 20.10
N PRO A 813 28.32 36.37 19.61
CA PRO A 813 27.42 37.23 18.86
C PRO A 813 27.02 38.45 19.73
N GLN A 814 26.88 39.60 19.12
CA GLN A 814 26.36 40.79 19.80
C GLN A 814 24.82 40.74 19.99
N ASP A 815 24.16 40.04 19.07
CA ASP A 815 22.72 39.79 19.14
C ASP A 815 22.41 38.78 20.26
N THR A 816 21.45 39.12 21.13
CA THR A 816 21.10 38.26 22.27
C THR A 816 20.42 36.98 21.86
N ALA A 817 19.56 36.96 20.83
CA ALA A 817 18.88 35.77 20.36
C ALA A 817 19.88 34.79 19.73
N GLU A 818 20.83 35.31 18.96
CA GLU A 818 21.91 34.52 18.38
C GLU A 818 22.85 33.93 19.43
N ALA A 819 23.14 34.73 20.50
CA ALA A 819 23.95 34.23 21.61
C ALA A 819 23.24 33.10 22.39
N ILE A 820 21.94 33.20 22.60
CA ILE A 820 21.12 32.17 23.25
C ILE A 820 21.09 30.92 22.39
N HIS A 821 20.81 31.04 21.10
CA HIS A 821 20.77 29.91 20.15
C HIS A 821 22.11 29.16 20.11
N ARG A 822 23.20 29.89 19.97
CA ARG A 822 24.55 29.31 20.00
C ARG A 822 24.85 28.59 21.32
N ALA A 823 24.45 29.16 22.47
CA ALA A 823 24.62 28.47 23.74
C ALA A 823 23.81 27.16 23.80
N ALA A 824 22.58 27.18 23.30
CA ALA A 824 21.74 26.00 23.22
C ALA A 824 22.39 24.87 22.35
N LEU A 825 22.93 25.20 21.18
CA LEU A 825 23.65 24.25 20.33
C LEU A 825 24.88 23.68 21.06
N ILE A 826 25.67 24.53 21.70
CA ILE A 826 26.85 24.10 22.47
C ILE A 826 26.42 23.12 23.58
N ASP A 827 25.40 23.48 24.35
CA ASP A 827 24.90 22.63 25.43
C ASP A 827 24.40 21.27 24.90
N ARG A 828 23.68 21.26 23.81
CA ARG A 828 23.12 20.05 23.19
C ARG A 828 24.21 19.11 22.68
N ILE A 829 25.22 19.65 22.00
CA ILE A 829 26.38 18.85 21.54
C ILE A 829 27.19 18.34 22.74
N ASN A 830 27.40 19.15 23.78
CA ASN A 830 28.08 18.71 25.00
C ASN A 830 27.30 17.62 25.74
N GLU A 831 25.96 17.65 25.72
CA GLU A 831 25.14 16.58 26.27
C GLU A 831 25.43 15.25 25.56
N PHE A 832 25.45 15.25 24.22
CA PHE A 832 25.82 14.09 23.41
C PHE A 832 27.24 13.61 23.73
N GLU A 833 28.25 14.50 23.77
CA GLU A 833 29.65 14.12 23.98
C GLU A 833 29.92 13.54 25.37
N ARG A 834 29.11 13.88 26.40
CA ARG A 834 29.26 13.30 27.74
C ARG A 834 28.90 11.82 27.80
N ALA A 835 27.89 11.37 27.05
CA ALA A 835 27.42 9.98 27.09
C ALA A 835 26.72 9.60 25.78
N PRO A 836 27.45 9.44 24.66
CA PRO A 836 26.84 9.17 23.36
C PRO A 836 25.97 7.89 23.34
N GLU A 837 26.33 6.89 24.15
CA GLU A 837 25.61 5.63 24.26
C GLU A 837 24.24 5.73 25.01
N LYS A 838 23.97 6.86 25.65
CA LYS A 838 22.71 7.16 26.36
C LYS A 838 21.94 8.32 25.76
N PHE A 839 22.55 8.94 24.75
CA PHE A 839 21.96 10.10 24.13
C PHE A 839 20.70 9.70 23.36
N VAL A 840 19.65 10.49 23.55
CA VAL A 840 18.38 10.35 22.82
C VAL A 840 18.20 11.60 21.97
N PRO A 841 18.33 11.50 20.65
CA PRO A 841 18.08 12.63 19.77
C PRO A 841 16.60 13.04 19.84
N ALA A 842 16.32 14.30 19.60
CA ALA A 842 14.96 14.74 19.41
C ALA A 842 14.41 14.09 18.12
N PRO A 843 13.17 13.55 18.15
CA PRO A 843 12.57 13.00 16.95
C PRO A 843 12.39 14.08 15.88
N PRO A 844 12.33 13.72 14.60
CA PRO A 844 11.90 14.63 13.55
C PRO A 844 10.53 15.23 13.85
N VAL A 845 10.33 16.48 13.47
CA VAL A 845 9.02 17.12 13.52
C VAL A 845 8.21 16.61 12.33
N GLU A 846 7.20 15.79 12.59
CA GLU A 846 6.43 15.14 11.55
C GLU A 846 5.60 16.17 10.75
N ALA A 847 5.78 16.16 9.45
CA ALA A 847 4.94 16.95 8.55
C ALA A 847 3.54 16.32 8.42
N PRO A 848 2.50 17.12 8.13
CA PRO A 848 1.19 16.57 7.81
C PRO A 848 1.27 15.51 6.69
N PRO A 849 0.39 14.48 6.69
CA PRO A 849 0.42 13.42 5.71
C PRO A 849 0.40 13.96 4.27
N GLY A 850 1.21 13.36 3.42
CA GLY A 850 1.26 13.67 2.00
C GLY A 850 0.18 12.94 1.18
N MET A 851 0.54 12.58 -0.03
CA MET A 851 -0.28 11.69 -0.87
C MET A 851 -0.36 10.32 -0.20
N PRO A 852 -1.53 9.68 -0.17
CA PRO A 852 -1.65 8.34 0.37
C PRO A 852 -0.79 7.35 -0.42
N ILE A 853 -0.02 6.56 0.29
CA ILE A 853 0.84 5.48 -0.23
C ILE A 853 0.40 4.22 0.49
N GLY A 854 0.12 3.13 -0.24
CA GLY A 854 -0.14 1.81 0.35
C GLY A 854 1.07 1.31 1.13
N ASP A 855 0.84 0.48 2.13
CA ASP A 855 1.92 -0.14 2.89
C ASP A 855 2.64 -1.22 2.05
N ASP A 856 3.93 -1.46 2.34
CA ASP A 856 4.73 -2.50 1.65
C ASP A 856 4.18 -3.93 1.86
N GLU A 857 3.30 -4.12 2.87
CA GLU A 857 2.71 -5.42 3.20
C GLU A 857 1.42 -5.71 2.40
N ASP A 858 0.91 -4.74 1.65
CA ASP A 858 -0.31 -4.88 0.84
C ASP A 858 -0.04 -5.46 -0.57
N PHE A 859 1.23 -5.81 -0.89
CA PHE A 859 1.66 -6.32 -2.19
C PHE A 859 2.51 -7.60 -2.12
#